data_4b30deb2edb02fa82675744b8f5b309a
#
_entry.id   4b30deb2edb02fa82675744b8f5b309a
#
_cell.length_a   1.000
_cell.length_b   1.000
_cell.length_c   1.000
_cell.angle_alpha   90.00
_cell.angle_beta   90.00
_cell.angle_gamma   90.00
#
_symmetry.space_group_name_H-M   'P 1'
#
loop_
_entity.id
_entity.type
_entity.pdbx_description
1 polymer ?
#
loop_
_entity_poly.entity_id
_entity_poly.type
_entity_poly.pdbx_seq_one_letter_code
_entity_poly.pdbx_strand_id
1 'polypeptide(L)'
;MKSRFLFSRVMLGLTAATSTFFVACSDIDTAQDPQKPTEGIMFSTSDVQDRPDASLPKTKAPEVYESHTINLTGANAKGFVLEESTIEGVNPVQQTPATRGTMKTAIDAQFTVFACKNGGVSPDYMYNEKVNANGTMVTPKKWKKSEASTLKFYAVYPAAQDADQQISPAAYSASQNPVIKFSPKSDVKQQADLMVAKTADMAYDNYVSTPVPLQFTHATTAIQFKIGNDLSYNQQVQKIEIQNVYGEGTYDLTTKTWTVGTTKKNYTLTLNPTFSTAQNPGTVMNGGDGTFFMIPQTLPDDAKVKITFASGKYWEGKIGGTGKVWAEGTTKTYTISNSKDLSDRDFTLSITPTNGTERAYNQFDLPFTVTSYSHLKGYTGTDRDKAEPWQVASYEVSTDGTNWSAPTTTKPEMVTAMTESGNGGTSGEAGNLKLTNDYKDYAQIRNQELKAATEVTTRKDLSMINGKQYTANCYIVSAPGKYKFPLFYGNSRENSTDNTPSFQNSTNNANALKYFHGGIEQEPNNYMIPYPDIHQWVYGAKLLWESKTGLVKVTATNRNGHTQPHSGGRDIYVEFEVNKDNIETGNAIIAVTLNGKVAWSWHIWVTGKEVADVQSGHFLSEPIGFVPTKWMRTTYRQDRYVKVTVKQPRSGKTASVVFKQKPHEETPEGQAMHYQWGRKDPFWPGMDGLTASPNIYDGGISLAESVQEPRLMGRPRHLEYVFTSKATYFGGTWDWNNNPGYYNSYLNLWDANNEIGYGYTGTFVKTIYDPSPAGFHVPRTSQLSKVGNDKYVVSPKMGYMDPEYVSDGAKTPDIGYYWTSEKSFINNNGTDAAFSIFGITDANSKIGVNGINNIVNPSMAYCVLPIKE
;
A
#
# COMPACT_ATOMS: atom_id res chain seq x y z
N MET A 1 40.63 -12.21 34.98
CA MET A 1 41.55 -12.98 34.14
C MET A 1 41.40 -12.52 32.70
N LYS A 2 42.51 -12.13 32.13
CA LYS A 2 42.68 -11.58 30.79
C LYS A 2 42.40 -12.60 29.71
N SER A 3 41.80 -12.23 28.60
CA SER A 3 42.38 -12.55 27.28
C SER A 3 41.78 -11.64 26.21
N ARG A 4 42.66 -10.86 25.62
CA ARG A 4 42.48 -10.06 24.40
C ARG A 4 42.67 -10.98 23.18
N PHE A 5 41.86 -10.80 22.12
CA PHE A 5 42.27 -11.14 20.76
C PHE A 5 42.16 -9.92 19.84
N LEU A 6 43.29 -9.60 19.32
CA LEU A 6 43.61 -8.60 18.28
C LEU A 6 43.21 -9.16 16.91
N PHE A 7 42.53 -8.39 16.07
CA PHE A 7 42.50 -8.64 14.65
C PHE A 7 43.12 -7.48 13.88
N SER A 8 44.15 -7.87 13.18
CA SER A 8 45.04 -7.06 12.33
C SER A 8 44.28 -6.51 11.11
N ARG A 9 44.44 -5.20 10.87
CA ARG A 9 44.04 -4.55 9.61
C ARG A 9 45.17 -4.73 8.60
N VAL A 10 44.88 -5.33 7.45
CA VAL A 10 45.70 -5.23 6.26
C VAL A 10 45.18 -4.08 5.42
N MET A 11 46.02 -3.04 5.31
CA MET A 11 45.80 -1.89 4.45
C MET A 11 46.50 -2.17 3.12
N LEU A 12 45.75 -2.27 2.02
CA LEU A 12 46.32 -2.33 0.68
C LEU A 12 46.18 -0.95 0.05
N GLY A 13 47.32 -0.31 -0.13
CA GLY A 13 47.42 1.01 -0.77
C GLY A 13 47.23 0.91 -2.28
N LEU A 14 46.38 1.77 -2.81
CA LEU A 14 46.26 1.99 -4.26
C LEU A 14 46.97 3.30 -4.60
N THR A 15 48.09 3.19 -5.29
CA THR A 15 48.83 4.32 -5.88
C THR A 15 48.10 4.83 -7.10
N ALA A 16 47.59 6.06 -7.02
CA ALA A 16 47.10 6.80 -8.18
C ALA A 16 48.25 7.42 -8.94
N ALA A 17 48.44 7.00 -10.17
CA ALA A 17 49.32 7.66 -11.13
C ALA A 17 48.54 8.76 -11.86
N THR A 18 48.79 10.00 -11.53
CA THR A 18 48.38 11.17 -12.30
C THR A 18 49.30 11.39 -13.48
N SER A 19 48.82 11.19 -14.69
CA SER A 19 49.46 11.65 -15.91
C SER A 19 48.82 12.96 -16.36
N THR A 20 49.56 14.04 -16.18
CA THR A 20 49.28 15.37 -16.76
C THR A 20 49.60 15.38 -18.24
N PHE A 21 48.62 15.59 -19.08
CA PHE A 21 48.84 15.96 -20.50
C PHE A 21 48.75 17.46 -20.67
N PHE A 22 49.80 18.02 -21.25
CA PHE A 22 49.85 19.40 -21.73
C PHE A 22 49.00 19.57 -22.98
N VAL A 23 48.12 20.57 -22.96
CA VAL A 23 47.38 20.99 -24.14
C VAL A 23 48.18 22.10 -24.81
N ALA A 24 48.60 21.88 -26.05
CA ALA A 24 49.04 22.94 -26.93
C ALA A 24 47.87 23.39 -27.79
N CYS A 25 47.49 24.68 -27.65
CA CYS A 25 46.57 25.34 -28.56
C CYS A 25 47.14 25.51 -29.94
N SER A 26 46.40 25.12 -30.97
CA SER A 26 46.46 25.74 -32.28
C SER A 26 45.07 25.82 -32.85
N ASP A 27 44.58 27.06 -33.07
CA ASP A 27 43.33 27.39 -33.74
C ASP A 27 43.35 26.86 -35.18
N ILE A 28 42.39 26.02 -35.53
CA ILE A 28 41.79 25.95 -36.87
C ILE A 28 40.33 25.53 -36.68
N ASP A 29 39.47 26.44 -37.11
CA ASP A 29 38.03 26.31 -37.14
C ASP A 29 37.60 25.25 -38.15
N THR A 30 37.20 24.05 -37.66
CA THR A 30 36.28 23.16 -38.34
C THR A 30 35.51 22.41 -37.25
N ALA A 31 34.24 22.61 -37.24
CA ALA A 31 33.31 21.89 -36.37
C ALA A 31 33.49 20.38 -36.56
N GLN A 32 34.36 19.76 -35.76
CA GLN A 32 34.44 18.32 -35.61
C GLN A 32 33.44 17.91 -34.51
N ASP A 33 32.46 17.16 -34.97
CA ASP A 33 31.59 16.33 -34.14
C ASP A 33 32.43 15.58 -33.06
N PRO A 34 32.08 15.56 -31.79
CA PRO A 34 32.86 14.91 -30.74
C PRO A 34 33.15 13.47 -31.13
N GLN A 35 34.43 13.12 -31.07
CA GLN A 35 34.96 11.84 -31.53
C GLN A 35 34.16 10.68 -30.93
N LYS A 36 33.39 10.06 -31.79
CA LYS A 36 32.64 8.85 -31.56
C LYS A 36 33.60 7.67 -31.31
N PRO A 37 33.31 6.77 -30.39
CA PRO A 37 34.08 5.55 -30.24
C PRO A 37 34.19 4.83 -31.58
N THR A 38 35.36 4.33 -31.89
CA THR A 38 35.66 3.60 -33.12
C THR A 38 34.96 2.26 -33.23
N GLU A 39 34.29 1.84 -32.19
CA GLU A 39 33.55 0.58 -32.08
C GLU A 39 32.12 0.74 -32.59
N GLY A 40 31.59 -0.31 -33.22
CA GLY A 40 30.22 -0.35 -33.74
C GLY A 40 29.18 -0.40 -32.63
N ILE A 41 27.93 -0.49 -33.02
CA ILE A 41 26.80 -0.72 -32.08
C ILE A 41 27.12 -1.95 -31.23
N MET A 42 26.91 -1.85 -29.94
CA MET A 42 27.12 -2.92 -28.97
C MET A 42 25.76 -3.32 -28.36
N PHE A 43 25.69 -4.56 -27.93
CA PHE A 43 24.50 -5.10 -27.27
C PHE A 43 24.86 -5.63 -25.89
N SER A 44 23.90 -5.57 -24.96
CA SER A 44 23.95 -6.31 -23.70
C SER A 44 22.80 -7.29 -23.64
N THR A 45 23.09 -8.51 -23.24
CA THR A 45 22.08 -9.54 -23.09
C THR A 45 21.83 -9.80 -21.63
N SER A 46 20.57 -9.94 -21.24
CA SER A 46 20.18 -10.39 -19.92
C SER A 46 19.75 -11.84 -19.96
N ASP A 47 19.57 -12.45 -18.79
CA ASP A 47 19.05 -13.81 -18.66
C ASP A 47 17.72 -13.95 -19.42
N VAL A 48 17.49 -15.09 -19.99
CA VAL A 48 16.27 -15.40 -20.74
C VAL A 48 15.08 -15.39 -19.79
N GLN A 49 14.06 -14.63 -20.15
CA GLN A 49 12.85 -14.47 -19.34
C GLN A 49 11.61 -14.69 -20.18
N ASP A 50 10.87 -15.74 -19.87
CA ASP A 50 9.56 -16.03 -20.48
C ASP A 50 8.40 -15.34 -19.75
N ARG A 51 8.66 -14.62 -18.66
CA ARG A 51 7.65 -13.92 -17.84
C ARG A 51 7.92 -12.42 -17.80
N PRO A 52 6.90 -11.59 -17.83
CA PRO A 52 7.05 -10.12 -17.72
C PRO A 52 7.46 -9.62 -16.34
N ASP A 53 7.51 -10.45 -15.30
CA ASP A 53 7.80 -10.05 -13.93
C ASP A 53 9.13 -10.65 -13.43
N ALA A 54 10.20 -9.87 -13.64
CA ALA A 54 11.56 -10.22 -13.23
C ALA A 54 11.82 -10.09 -11.70
N SER A 55 10.85 -9.60 -10.93
CA SER A 55 11.01 -9.30 -9.50
C SER A 55 10.64 -10.45 -8.56
N LEU A 56 10.04 -11.52 -9.08
CA LEU A 56 9.68 -12.67 -8.27
C LEU A 56 10.83 -13.67 -8.19
N PRO A 57 11.07 -14.29 -7.02
CA PRO A 57 12.05 -15.37 -6.91
C PRO A 57 11.75 -16.43 -7.96
N LYS A 58 12.79 -17.02 -8.57
CA LYS A 58 12.72 -18.08 -9.59
C LYS A 58 12.08 -19.35 -9.01
N THR A 59 10.85 -19.26 -8.56
CA THR A 59 10.05 -20.42 -8.18
C THR A 59 9.46 -21.02 -9.44
N LYS A 60 9.56 -22.33 -9.58
CA LYS A 60 8.95 -23.09 -10.67
C LYS A 60 7.49 -22.66 -10.82
N ALA A 61 7.10 -22.24 -12.03
CA ALA A 61 5.69 -21.99 -12.31
C ALA A 61 4.85 -23.22 -11.98
N PRO A 62 3.67 -23.04 -11.38
CA PRO A 62 2.80 -24.17 -11.07
C PRO A 62 2.46 -24.91 -12.37
N GLU A 63 2.64 -26.22 -12.35
CA GLU A 63 2.26 -27.09 -13.45
C GLU A 63 0.73 -27.16 -13.49
N VAL A 64 0.12 -26.74 -14.59
CA VAL A 64 -1.32 -26.83 -14.80
C VAL A 64 -1.63 -28.17 -15.44
N TYR A 65 -2.22 -29.09 -14.69
CA TYR A 65 -2.67 -30.35 -15.21
C TYR A 65 -3.97 -30.16 -15.99
N GLU A 66 -3.93 -30.54 -17.25
CA GLU A 66 -5.11 -30.47 -18.10
C GLU A 66 -5.99 -31.70 -17.84
N SER A 67 -7.29 -31.54 -17.88
CA SER A 67 -8.25 -32.64 -17.58
C SER A 67 -8.31 -33.71 -18.67
N HIS A 68 -7.36 -33.74 -19.59
CA HIS A 68 -7.36 -34.64 -20.72
C HIS A 68 -6.38 -35.77 -20.52
N THR A 69 -6.91 -36.98 -20.54
CA THR A 69 -6.12 -38.20 -20.62
C THR A 69 -6.19 -38.79 -22.02
N ILE A 70 -5.06 -39.16 -22.59
CA ILE A 70 -4.94 -39.73 -23.91
C ILE A 70 -4.68 -41.23 -23.73
N ASN A 71 -5.59 -42.08 -24.15
CA ASN A 71 -5.41 -43.54 -24.09
C ASN A 71 -4.27 -43.98 -25.00
N LEU A 72 -3.33 -44.75 -24.45
CA LEU A 72 -2.29 -45.39 -25.22
C LEU A 72 -2.79 -46.69 -25.85
N THR A 73 -2.37 -46.91 -27.09
CA THR A 73 -2.62 -48.17 -27.85
C THR A 73 -1.29 -48.84 -28.17
N GLY A 74 -1.32 -50.09 -28.47
CA GLY A 74 -0.12 -50.88 -28.81
C GLY A 74 0.09 -52.07 -27.89
N ALA A 75 1.28 -52.64 -27.90
CA ALA A 75 1.59 -53.88 -27.18
C ALA A 75 1.53 -53.67 -25.66
N ASN A 76 0.55 -54.32 -25.01
CA ASN A 76 0.30 -54.23 -23.57
C ASN A 76 -0.05 -52.83 -23.10
N ALA A 77 -0.53 -51.94 -23.98
CA ALA A 77 -0.86 -50.56 -23.66
C ALA A 77 -2.21 -50.40 -22.94
N LYS A 78 -3.01 -51.47 -22.86
CA LYS A 78 -4.33 -51.42 -22.21
C LYS A 78 -4.23 -50.92 -20.78
N GLY A 79 -4.84 -49.78 -20.52
CA GLY A 79 -4.84 -49.13 -19.21
C GLY A 79 -3.74 -48.11 -19.00
N PHE A 80 -2.89 -47.83 -19.98
CA PHE A 80 -1.93 -46.71 -19.91
C PHE A 80 -2.45 -45.51 -20.67
N VAL A 81 -2.12 -44.33 -20.14
CA VAL A 81 -2.53 -43.03 -20.67
C VAL A 81 -1.37 -42.05 -20.66
N LEU A 82 -1.48 -41.03 -21.48
CA LEU A 82 -0.74 -39.77 -21.35
C LEU A 82 -1.62 -38.74 -20.65
N GLU A 83 -1.15 -38.20 -19.57
CA GLU A 83 -1.74 -37.05 -18.89
C GLU A 83 -1.03 -35.78 -19.36
N GLU A 84 -1.78 -34.83 -19.83
CA GLU A 84 -1.25 -33.56 -20.33
C GLU A 84 -1.14 -32.52 -19.21
N SER A 85 -0.04 -31.81 -19.18
CA SER A 85 0.10 -30.59 -18.35
C SER A 85 0.90 -29.55 -19.08
N THR A 86 0.66 -28.28 -18.73
CA THR A 86 1.36 -27.11 -19.28
C THR A 86 1.85 -26.23 -18.16
N ILE A 87 3.07 -25.75 -18.28
CA ILE A 87 3.63 -24.72 -17.41
C ILE A 87 4.07 -23.53 -18.25
N GLU A 88 3.89 -22.32 -17.71
CA GLU A 88 4.47 -21.12 -18.29
C GLU A 88 5.99 -21.18 -18.19
N GLY A 89 6.63 -20.67 -19.19
CA GLY A 89 8.08 -20.71 -19.34
C GLY A 89 8.55 -22.02 -19.89
N VAL A 90 9.63 -21.95 -20.63
CA VAL A 90 10.35 -23.11 -21.09
C VAL A 90 11.24 -23.58 -19.93
N ASN A 91 10.85 -24.67 -19.27
CA ASN A 91 11.48 -25.12 -18.04
C ASN A 91 12.62 -26.12 -18.32
N PRO A 92 13.88 -25.75 -18.01
CA PRO A 92 14.97 -26.68 -18.13
C PRO A 92 14.91 -27.74 -17.04
N VAL A 93 15.02 -28.99 -17.47
CA VAL A 93 15.55 -29.98 -16.55
C VAL A 93 17.06 -29.97 -16.74
N GLN A 94 17.72 -29.16 -15.98
CA GLN A 94 19.16 -29.11 -16.03
C GLN A 94 19.79 -30.33 -15.40
N GLN A 95 20.64 -30.98 -16.15
CA GLN A 95 21.90 -31.55 -15.66
C GLN A 95 22.82 -31.77 -16.85
N THR A 96 23.94 -31.06 -16.92
CA THR A 96 25.15 -31.28 -17.76
C THR A 96 25.36 -30.31 -18.95
N PRO A 97 26.63 -30.18 -19.44
CA PRO A 97 27.05 -29.10 -20.32
C PRO A 97 26.34 -29.10 -21.68
N ALA A 98 26.15 -27.89 -22.19
CA ALA A 98 25.39 -27.54 -23.36
C ALA A 98 25.68 -28.33 -24.61
N THR A 99 24.80 -29.22 -25.02
CA THR A 99 24.65 -29.74 -26.37
C THR A 99 23.50 -29.02 -27.09
N ARG A 100 23.43 -29.07 -28.43
CA ARG A 100 22.24 -28.64 -29.18
C ARG A 100 21.04 -29.42 -28.65
N GLY A 101 19.91 -28.86 -28.55
CA GLY A 101 18.73 -29.48 -27.91
C GLY A 101 18.61 -29.28 -26.39
N THR A 102 19.59 -28.63 -25.75
CA THR A 102 19.48 -28.18 -24.37
C THR A 102 18.89 -26.78 -24.33
N MET A 103 17.92 -26.57 -23.46
CA MET A 103 17.34 -25.24 -23.28
C MET A 103 18.37 -24.29 -22.72
N LYS A 104 18.38 -23.08 -23.27
CA LYS A 104 19.28 -22.02 -22.89
C LYS A 104 18.63 -21.07 -21.90
N THR A 105 19.33 -20.75 -20.84
CA THR A 105 18.96 -19.71 -19.86
C THR A 105 19.75 -18.43 -20.05
N ALA A 106 20.79 -18.47 -20.87
CA ALA A 106 21.63 -17.33 -21.21
C ALA A 106 22.10 -17.43 -22.67
N ILE A 107 22.51 -16.31 -23.23
CA ILE A 107 23.06 -16.24 -24.58
C ILE A 107 24.56 -16.58 -24.51
N ASP A 108 24.90 -17.79 -24.92
CA ASP A 108 26.25 -18.37 -24.82
C ASP A 108 26.95 -18.57 -26.20
N ALA A 109 26.26 -18.23 -27.28
CA ALA A 109 26.79 -18.32 -28.64
C ALA A 109 26.38 -17.06 -29.46
N GLN A 110 26.80 -17.04 -30.73
CA GLN A 110 26.42 -15.96 -31.63
C GLN A 110 24.90 -15.92 -31.83
N PHE A 111 24.40 -14.70 -31.95
CA PHE A 111 23.05 -14.39 -32.35
C PHE A 111 23.02 -13.41 -33.52
N THR A 112 21.91 -13.21 -34.15
CA THR A 112 21.76 -12.22 -35.23
C THR A 112 20.81 -11.11 -34.85
N VAL A 113 21.03 -9.91 -35.40
CA VAL A 113 20.25 -8.72 -35.16
C VAL A 113 19.73 -8.13 -36.47
N PHE A 114 18.50 -7.64 -36.40
CA PHE A 114 17.84 -6.80 -37.39
C PHE A 114 17.56 -5.45 -36.79
N ALA A 115 17.60 -4.36 -37.58
CA ALA A 115 17.29 -3.04 -37.09
C ALA A 115 16.48 -2.22 -38.10
N CYS A 116 15.41 -1.61 -37.61
CA CYS A 116 14.51 -0.72 -38.36
C CYS A 116 14.78 0.73 -37.96
N LYS A 117 14.82 1.65 -38.93
CA LYS A 117 15.00 3.08 -38.71
C LYS A 117 13.72 3.80 -38.33
N ASN A 118 13.82 4.75 -37.42
CA ASN A 118 12.85 5.81 -37.16
C ASN A 118 11.39 5.31 -37.08
N GLY A 119 11.15 4.23 -36.32
CA GLY A 119 9.82 3.63 -36.15
C GLY A 119 9.33 2.82 -37.37
N GLY A 120 10.17 2.63 -38.37
CA GLY A 120 9.85 1.80 -39.55
C GLY A 120 9.64 0.33 -39.18
N VAL A 121 9.06 -0.42 -40.11
CA VAL A 121 8.80 -1.86 -39.97
C VAL A 121 9.85 -2.72 -40.67
N SER A 122 10.47 -2.20 -41.72
CA SER A 122 11.50 -2.90 -42.48
C SER A 122 12.87 -2.83 -41.79
N PRO A 123 13.63 -3.93 -41.75
CA PRO A 123 14.96 -3.96 -41.15
C PRO A 123 16.02 -3.33 -42.11
N ASP A 124 15.80 -2.05 -42.42
CA ASP A 124 16.55 -1.29 -43.42
C ASP A 124 17.86 -0.69 -42.88
N TYR A 125 18.16 -0.85 -41.59
CA TYR A 125 19.45 -0.47 -41.00
C TYR A 125 20.37 -1.66 -40.80
N MET A 126 19.84 -2.77 -40.29
CA MET A 126 20.58 -4.03 -40.13
C MET A 126 19.70 -5.19 -40.58
N TYR A 127 20.29 -6.12 -41.27
CA TYR A 127 19.59 -7.32 -41.70
C TYR A 127 20.48 -8.54 -41.47
N ASN A 128 20.03 -9.38 -40.50
CA ASN A 128 20.71 -10.62 -40.12
C ASN A 128 22.23 -10.46 -39.78
N GLU A 129 22.55 -9.35 -39.13
CA GLU A 129 23.92 -9.08 -38.73
C GLU A 129 24.33 -9.95 -37.53
N LYS A 130 25.49 -10.58 -37.61
CA LYS A 130 26.01 -11.46 -36.55
C LYS A 130 26.59 -10.69 -35.38
N VAL A 131 26.24 -11.15 -34.19
CA VAL A 131 26.72 -10.60 -32.91
C VAL A 131 27.24 -11.75 -32.06
N ASN A 132 28.41 -11.55 -31.44
CA ASN A 132 28.97 -12.53 -30.51
C ASN A 132 28.19 -12.56 -29.18
N ALA A 133 28.36 -13.63 -28.42
CA ALA A 133 27.66 -13.79 -27.13
C ALA A 133 27.91 -12.62 -26.14
N ASN A 134 29.09 -11.98 -26.24
CA ASN A 134 29.46 -10.81 -25.44
C ASN A 134 28.83 -9.48 -25.92
N GLY A 135 27.98 -9.52 -26.94
CA GLY A 135 27.27 -8.35 -27.46
C GLY A 135 28.07 -7.53 -28.51
N THR A 136 29.27 -7.95 -28.88
CA THR A 136 30.02 -7.26 -29.92
C THR A 136 29.63 -7.76 -31.32
N MET A 137 29.46 -6.86 -32.27
CA MET A 137 29.17 -7.25 -33.66
C MET A 137 30.34 -7.93 -34.29
N VAL A 138 30.10 -9.02 -35.06
CA VAL A 138 31.16 -9.69 -35.86
C VAL A 138 31.69 -8.73 -36.92
N THR A 139 30.81 -8.01 -37.60
CA THR A 139 31.16 -6.92 -38.51
C THR A 139 30.70 -5.61 -37.88
N PRO A 140 31.61 -4.78 -37.35
CA PRO A 140 31.24 -3.55 -36.67
C PRO A 140 30.41 -2.61 -37.57
N LYS A 141 29.26 -2.16 -37.10
CA LYS A 141 28.40 -1.20 -37.77
C LYS A 141 28.14 0.01 -36.88
N LYS A 142 28.53 1.19 -37.39
CA LYS A 142 28.38 2.43 -36.62
C LYS A 142 26.95 2.95 -36.74
N TRP A 143 26.39 3.40 -35.62
CA TRP A 143 25.12 4.13 -35.66
C TRP A 143 25.36 5.57 -36.10
N LYS A 144 24.72 6.00 -37.16
CA LYS A 144 24.82 7.37 -37.68
C LYS A 144 23.49 8.07 -37.46
N LYS A 145 23.49 9.15 -36.67
CA LYS A 145 22.30 9.93 -36.34
C LYS A 145 21.62 10.50 -37.58
N SER A 146 22.41 10.86 -38.58
CA SER A 146 21.90 11.37 -39.87
C SER A 146 21.09 10.33 -40.67
N GLU A 147 21.35 9.03 -40.44
CA GLU A 147 20.62 7.93 -41.11
C GLU A 147 19.46 7.45 -40.29
N ALA A 148 19.55 7.48 -38.94
CA ALA A 148 18.50 7.07 -38.02
C ALA A 148 18.65 7.77 -36.67
N SER A 149 17.64 8.58 -36.30
CA SER A 149 17.56 9.18 -34.97
C SER A 149 17.15 8.17 -33.90
N THR A 150 16.40 7.15 -34.30
CA THR A 150 16.04 6.00 -33.48
C THR A 150 16.22 4.71 -34.26
N LEU A 151 16.56 3.64 -33.53
CA LEU A 151 16.59 2.28 -34.06
C LEU A 151 15.76 1.35 -33.17
N LYS A 152 15.00 0.50 -33.78
CA LYS A 152 14.35 -0.63 -33.13
C LYS A 152 15.07 -1.90 -33.52
N PHE A 153 15.52 -2.65 -32.53
CA PHE A 153 16.28 -3.87 -32.73
C PHE A 153 15.43 -5.10 -32.48
N TYR A 154 15.68 -6.09 -33.29
CA TYR A 154 15.18 -7.44 -33.12
C TYR A 154 16.35 -8.39 -33.16
N ALA A 155 16.40 -9.36 -32.25
CA ALA A 155 17.48 -10.33 -32.19
C ALA A 155 16.95 -11.75 -32.21
N VAL A 156 17.75 -12.65 -32.74
CA VAL A 156 17.43 -14.08 -32.90
C VAL A 156 18.60 -14.91 -32.44
N TYR A 157 18.36 -15.82 -31.54
CA TYR A 157 19.36 -16.77 -31.04
C TYR A 157 18.81 -18.22 -31.23
N PRO A 158 19.66 -19.17 -31.61
CA PRO A 158 21.01 -19.00 -32.20
C PRO A 158 20.97 -18.19 -33.48
N ALA A 159 22.17 -17.73 -33.91
CA ALA A 159 22.29 -16.91 -35.09
C ALA A 159 21.59 -17.56 -36.29
N ALA A 160 20.71 -16.81 -36.95
CA ALA A 160 20.03 -17.27 -38.16
C ALA A 160 21.02 -17.48 -39.31
N GLN A 161 21.05 -18.67 -39.90
CA GLN A 161 21.97 -19.08 -40.93
C GLN A 161 21.26 -19.85 -42.04
N ASP A 162 21.54 -19.50 -43.29
CA ASP A 162 20.97 -20.23 -44.43
C ASP A 162 21.54 -21.68 -44.56
N ALA A 163 22.78 -21.89 -44.10
CA ALA A 163 23.48 -23.19 -44.20
C ALA A 163 22.93 -24.26 -43.27
N ASP A 164 22.35 -23.93 -42.11
CA ASP A 164 21.82 -24.94 -41.19
C ASP A 164 20.35 -25.32 -41.43
N GLN A 165 19.65 -24.56 -42.28
CA GLN A 165 18.22 -24.77 -42.65
C GLN A 165 17.24 -24.87 -41.51
N GLN A 166 17.71 -24.75 -40.27
CA GLN A 166 16.85 -24.81 -39.09
C GLN A 166 16.30 -23.42 -38.71
N ILE A 167 17.17 -22.41 -38.68
CA ILE A 167 16.84 -21.02 -38.43
C ILE A 167 17.46 -20.18 -39.55
N SER A 168 16.63 -19.62 -40.39
CA SER A 168 17.09 -18.76 -41.48
C SER A 168 16.26 -17.50 -41.61
N PRO A 169 16.86 -16.37 -41.98
CA PRO A 169 16.06 -15.16 -42.26
C PRO A 169 15.23 -15.37 -43.52
N ALA A 170 14.02 -14.80 -43.55
CA ALA A 170 13.32 -14.65 -44.82
C ALA A 170 14.10 -13.71 -45.74
N ALA A 171 13.82 -13.73 -47.03
CA ALA A 171 14.46 -12.78 -47.95
C ALA A 171 14.18 -11.33 -47.53
N TYR A 172 15.20 -10.46 -47.59
CA TYR A 172 15.02 -9.06 -47.29
C TYR A 172 13.94 -8.41 -48.15
N SER A 173 13.09 -7.63 -47.54
CA SER A 173 12.07 -6.81 -48.22
C SER A 173 12.03 -5.43 -47.57
N ALA A 174 12.06 -4.39 -48.40
CA ALA A 174 11.99 -3.00 -47.97
C ALA A 174 10.65 -2.58 -47.39
N SER A 175 9.62 -3.41 -47.51
CA SER A 175 8.25 -3.12 -47.03
C SER A 175 7.68 -4.14 -46.06
N GLN A 176 8.51 -5.10 -45.59
CA GLN A 176 8.06 -6.16 -44.69
C GLN A 176 8.86 -6.19 -43.38
N ASN A 177 8.20 -6.70 -42.37
CA ASN A 177 8.80 -6.97 -41.08
C ASN A 177 9.96 -7.97 -41.20
N PRO A 178 10.93 -7.94 -40.26
CA PRO A 178 11.93 -8.99 -40.17
C PRO A 178 11.26 -10.32 -39.75
N VAL A 179 11.38 -11.33 -40.58
CA VAL A 179 10.77 -12.64 -40.41
C VAL A 179 11.83 -13.72 -40.41
N ILE A 180 11.69 -14.66 -39.49
CA ILE A 180 12.55 -15.84 -39.39
C ILE A 180 11.79 -17.08 -39.85
N LYS A 181 12.40 -17.87 -40.71
CA LYS A 181 11.96 -19.24 -41.04
C LYS A 181 12.58 -20.20 -40.01
N PHE A 182 11.74 -21.04 -39.45
CA PHE A 182 12.17 -22.05 -38.50
C PHE A 182 11.63 -23.44 -38.94
N SER A 183 12.55 -24.40 -38.93
CA SER A 183 12.26 -25.78 -39.26
C SER A 183 13.11 -26.70 -38.37
N PRO A 184 12.58 -27.13 -37.21
CA PRO A 184 13.34 -27.99 -36.29
C PRO A 184 13.88 -29.25 -37.00
N LYS A 185 15.05 -29.70 -36.60
CA LYS A 185 15.61 -30.97 -37.08
C LYS A 185 14.77 -32.13 -36.61
N SER A 186 14.64 -33.15 -37.44
CA SER A 186 13.90 -34.34 -37.10
C SER A 186 14.56 -35.16 -35.98
N ASP A 187 15.87 -35.14 -35.87
CA ASP A 187 16.59 -35.61 -34.69
C ASP A 187 16.55 -34.53 -33.60
N VAL A 188 15.89 -34.83 -32.49
CA VAL A 188 15.63 -33.93 -31.38
C VAL A 188 16.91 -33.38 -30.74
N LYS A 189 17.93 -34.22 -30.64
CA LYS A 189 19.24 -33.81 -30.09
C LYS A 189 19.94 -32.76 -30.89
N GLN A 190 19.53 -32.52 -32.14
CA GLN A 190 20.04 -31.49 -33.03
C GLN A 190 19.15 -30.27 -33.14
N GLN A 191 18.03 -30.23 -32.44
CA GLN A 191 17.12 -29.10 -32.46
C GLN A 191 17.76 -27.86 -31.79
N ALA A 192 17.45 -26.70 -32.34
CA ALA A 192 17.83 -25.42 -31.76
C ALA A 192 16.68 -24.88 -30.92
N ASP A 193 17.02 -24.35 -29.78
CA ASP A 193 16.11 -23.56 -28.96
C ASP A 193 16.07 -22.14 -29.52
N LEU A 194 14.99 -21.82 -30.24
CA LEU A 194 14.81 -20.51 -30.86
C LEU A 194 14.37 -19.49 -29.82
N MET A 195 15.20 -18.49 -29.59
CA MET A 195 14.88 -17.36 -28.74
C MET A 195 14.94 -16.05 -29.53
N VAL A 196 14.10 -15.11 -29.13
CA VAL A 196 13.97 -13.82 -29.80
C VAL A 196 13.96 -12.68 -28.80
N ALA A 197 14.46 -11.51 -29.20
CA ALA A 197 14.36 -10.29 -28.45
C ALA A 197 13.85 -9.14 -29.33
N LYS A 198 13.15 -8.18 -28.72
CA LYS A 198 12.66 -6.97 -29.37
C LYS A 198 12.82 -5.80 -28.42
N THR A 199 13.36 -4.68 -28.91
CA THR A 199 13.46 -3.44 -28.14
C THR A 199 12.28 -2.51 -28.45
N ALA A 200 12.12 -1.47 -27.62
CA ALA A 200 11.45 -0.25 -28.03
C ALA A 200 12.29 0.50 -29.08
N ASP A 201 11.80 1.64 -29.56
CA ASP A 201 12.61 2.55 -30.37
C ASP A 201 13.69 3.16 -29.48
N MET A 202 14.95 2.79 -29.74
CA MET A 202 16.12 3.23 -28.98
C MET A 202 16.64 4.51 -29.59
N ALA A 203 16.81 5.57 -28.80
CA ALA A 203 17.30 6.85 -29.28
C ALA A 203 18.82 6.84 -29.45
N TYR A 204 19.32 7.40 -30.56
CA TYR A 204 20.72 7.52 -30.85
C TYR A 204 21.56 8.06 -29.66
N ASP A 205 21.11 9.17 -29.08
CA ASP A 205 21.84 9.88 -28.04
C ASP A 205 22.05 9.04 -26.76
N ASN A 206 21.16 8.08 -26.51
CA ASN A 206 21.22 7.21 -25.33
C ASN A 206 22.07 5.95 -25.56
N TYR A 207 22.19 5.47 -26.81
CA TYR A 207 22.76 4.16 -27.10
C TYR A 207 23.90 4.18 -28.10
N VAL A 208 24.36 5.34 -28.54
CA VAL A 208 25.50 5.43 -29.44
C VAL A 208 26.82 4.97 -28.80
N SER A 209 26.93 5.11 -27.49
CA SER A 209 28.07 4.70 -26.68
C SER A 209 27.73 3.72 -25.54
N THR A 210 26.50 3.35 -25.43
CA THR A 210 25.99 2.43 -24.38
C THR A 210 25.44 1.19 -25.08
N PRO A 211 25.72 -0.03 -24.58
CA PRO A 211 25.16 -1.24 -25.15
C PRO A 211 23.61 -1.22 -25.15
N VAL A 212 23.03 -1.62 -26.29
CA VAL A 212 21.55 -1.80 -26.44
C VAL A 212 21.14 -3.03 -25.64
N PRO A 213 20.23 -2.92 -24.68
CA PRO A 213 19.77 -4.05 -23.88
C PRO A 213 18.84 -4.96 -24.71
N LEU A 214 19.14 -6.24 -24.73
CA LEU A 214 18.34 -7.26 -25.37
C LEU A 214 17.84 -8.26 -24.32
N GLN A 215 16.52 -8.36 -24.16
CA GLN A 215 15.87 -9.36 -23.32
C GLN A 215 15.31 -10.45 -24.23
N PHE A 216 15.89 -11.64 -24.15
CA PHE A 216 15.43 -12.78 -24.93
C PHE A 216 14.29 -13.52 -24.25
N THR A 217 13.37 -14.06 -25.09
CA THR A 217 12.30 -14.97 -24.69
C THR A 217 12.28 -16.16 -25.66
N HIS A 218 11.84 -17.34 -25.18
CA HIS A 218 11.69 -18.50 -26.04
C HIS A 218 10.52 -18.33 -26.99
N ALA A 219 10.74 -18.58 -28.26
CA ALA A 219 9.70 -18.53 -29.30
C ALA A 219 9.11 -19.92 -29.60
N THR A 220 9.62 -20.97 -29.02
CA THR A 220 9.16 -22.36 -29.19
C THR A 220 8.32 -22.84 -28.02
N THR A 221 7.68 -23.98 -28.17
CA THR A 221 7.14 -24.80 -27.08
C THR A 221 8.10 -25.95 -26.78
N ALA A 222 8.49 -26.09 -25.51
CA ALA A 222 9.27 -27.24 -25.07
C ALA A 222 8.36 -28.41 -24.75
N ILE A 223 8.70 -29.62 -25.22
CA ILE A 223 7.91 -30.84 -24.93
C ILE A 223 8.73 -31.79 -24.05
N GLN A 224 8.13 -32.13 -22.92
CA GLN A 224 8.69 -33.10 -21.97
C GLN A 224 7.83 -34.36 -21.85
N PHE A 225 8.48 -35.45 -21.53
CA PHE A 225 7.85 -36.73 -21.20
C PHE A 225 8.27 -37.15 -19.79
N LYS A 226 7.29 -37.45 -18.94
CA LYS A 226 7.52 -37.84 -17.54
C LYS A 226 6.93 -39.22 -17.22
N ILE A 227 7.52 -39.84 -16.24
CA ILE A 227 6.95 -41.00 -15.58
C ILE A 227 5.85 -40.50 -14.63
N GLY A 228 4.68 -41.05 -14.76
CA GLY A 228 3.54 -40.84 -13.87
C GLY A 228 3.40 -41.95 -12.85
N ASN A 229 2.20 -42.05 -12.29
CA ASN A 229 1.91 -43.05 -11.29
C ASN A 229 1.65 -44.44 -11.90
N ASP A 230 2.00 -45.46 -11.16
CA ASP A 230 1.67 -46.88 -11.44
C ASP A 230 2.28 -47.52 -12.70
N LEU A 231 3.39 -46.98 -13.16
CA LEU A 231 4.18 -47.73 -14.13
C LEU A 231 4.93 -48.90 -13.47
N SER A 232 4.20 -49.85 -12.89
CA SER A 232 4.77 -51.10 -12.37
C SER A 232 5.34 -52.00 -13.48
N TYR A 233 5.19 -51.58 -14.71
CA TYR A 233 5.66 -52.29 -15.90
C TYR A 233 7.06 -51.81 -16.26
N ASN A 234 8.07 -52.55 -15.85
CA ASN A 234 9.47 -52.22 -16.14
C ASN A 234 9.79 -52.47 -17.62
N GLN A 235 9.81 -51.41 -18.41
CA GLN A 235 10.20 -51.42 -19.80
C GLN A 235 11.39 -50.47 -20.01
N GLN A 236 12.21 -50.79 -21.00
CA GLN A 236 13.30 -49.93 -21.43
C GLN A 236 12.85 -49.11 -22.64
N VAL A 237 12.60 -47.83 -22.46
CA VAL A 237 12.28 -46.93 -23.56
C VAL A 237 13.54 -46.64 -24.37
N GLN A 238 13.47 -46.92 -25.66
CA GLN A 238 14.58 -46.70 -26.60
C GLN A 238 14.37 -45.43 -27.44
N LYS A 239 13.11 -45.14 -27.79
CA LYS A 239 12.80 -44.05 -28.69
C LYS A 239 11.48 -43.39 -28.30
N ILE A 240 11.46 -42.08 -28.40
CA ILE A 240 10.25 -41.24 -28.30
C ILE A 240 10.09 -40.50 -29.62
N GLU A 241 8.93 -40.56 -30.24
CA GLU A 241 8.62 -39.89 -31.49
C GLU A 241 7.37 -39.07 -31.35
N ILE A 242 7.41 -37.82 -31.87
CA ILE A 242 6.24 -36.99 -32.12
C ILE A 242 6.02 -37.00 -33.64
N GLN A 243 4.86 -37.43 -34.06
CA GLN A 243 4.56 -37.68 -35.49
C GLN A 243 3.40 -36.84 -35.96
N ASN A 244 3.44 -36.46 -37.25
CA ASN A 244 2.39 -35.73 -37.94
C ASN A 244 2.08 -34.35 -37.40
N VAL A 245 3.08 -33.63 -36.90
CA VAL A 245 2.94 -32.23 -36.46
C VAL A 245 3.49 -31.31 -37.54
N TYR A 246 3.02 -30.07 -37.60
CA TYR A 246 3.57 -29.09 -38.52
C TYR A 246 5.05 -28.79 -38.20
N GLY A 247 5.88 -28.94 -39.23
CA GLY A 247 7.32 -28.98 -39.07
C GLY A 247 8.07 -27.79 -39.62
N GLU A 248 7.40 -26.75 -40.07
CA GLU A 248 8.00 -25.53 -40.54
C GLU A 248 7.07 -24.34 -40.30
N GLY A 249 7.62 -23.18 -40.11
CA GLY A 249 6.87 -21.94 -39.92
C GLY A 249 7.75 -20.72 -40.04
N THR A 250 7.09 -19.58 -40.03
CA THR A 250 7.75 -18.28 -40.01
C THR A 250 7.33 -17.51 -38.76
N TYR A 251 8.28 -16.83 -38.14
CA TYR A 251 8.07 -16.00 -36.99
C TYR A 251 8.30 -14.52 -37.34
N ASP A 252 7.29 -13.71 -37.21
CA ASP A 252 7.40 -12.27 -37.35
C ASP A 252 7.95 -11.65 -36.06
N LEU A 253 9.14 -11.09 -36.13
CA LEU A 253 9.85 -10.53 -34.98
C LEU A 253 9.17 -9.24 -34.48
N THR A 254 8.37 -8.56 -35.32
CA THR A 254 7.70 -7.31 -34.96
C THR A 254 6.44 -7.57 -34.15
N THR A 255 5.59 -8.50 -34.62
CA THR A 255 4.33 -8.86 -33.98
C THR A 255 4.48 -9.95 -32.91
N LYS A 256 5.60 -10.66 -32.94
CA LYS A 256 5.84 -11.87 -32.13
C LYS A 256 4.78 -12.95 -32.40
N THR A 257 4.54 -13.22 -33.66
CA THR A 257 3.50 -14.20 -34.06
C THR A 257 4.06 -15.23 -35.05
N TRP A 258 3.59 -16.46 -34.87
CA TRP A 258 3.87 -17.58 -35.77
C TRP A 258 2.87 -17.63 -36.94
N THR A 259 3.39 -17.83 -38.12
CA THR A 259 2.64 -18.37 -39.26
C THR A 259 3.12 -19.80 -39.52
N VAL A 260 2.30 -20.74 -39.12
CA VAL A 260 2.62 -22.17 -39.19
C VAL A 260 2.40 -22.66 -40.61
N GLY A 261 3.39 -23.39 -41.18
CA GLY A 261 3.27 -24.07 -42.47
C GLY A 261 2.36 -25.30 -42.39
N THR A 262 2.12 -25.91 -43.55
CA THR A 262 1.22 -27.06 -43.65
C THR A 262 1.94 -28.38 -43.79
N THR A 263 3.28 -28.35 -43.94
CA THR A 263 4.11 -29.56 -44.07
C THR A 263 4.24 -30.28 -42.74
N LYS A 264 3.73 -31.53 -42.67
CA LYS A 264 3.86 -32.35 -41.48
C LYS A 264 5.19 -33.07 -41.46
N LYS A 265 5.79 -33.18 -40.27
CA LYS A 265 7.05 -33.86 -40.03
C LYS A 265 6.97 -34.75 -38.79
N ASN A 266 7.92 -35.68 -38.69
CA ASN A 266 8.13 -36.52 -37.51
C ASN A 266 9.45 -36.15 -36.84
N TYR A 267 9.41 -36.16 -35.52
CA TYR A 267 10.58 -35.82 -34.70
C TYR A 267 10.91 -36.99 -33.79
N THR A 268 12.17 -37.35 -33.73
CA THR A 268 12.63 -38.55 -33.07
C THR A 268 13.70 -38.24 -32.03
N LEU A 269 13.49 -38.71 -30.83
CA LEU A 269 14.50 -38.79 -29.78
C LEU A 269 14.91 -40.24 -29.57
N THR A 270 16.18 -40.54 -29.83
CA THR A 270 16.76 -41.83 -29.47
C THR A 270 17.45 -41.70 -28.10
N LEU A 271 17.06 -42.57 -27.17
CA LEU A 271 17.63 -42.61 -25.82
C LEU A 271 18.79 -43.60 -25.79
N ASN A 272 19.95 -43.12 -25.47
CA ASN A 272 21.17 -43.90 -25.30
C ASN A 272 21.96 -43.40 -24.09
N PRO A 273 21.99 -44.12 -22.97
CA PRO A 273 21.32 -45.43 -22.73
C PRO A 273 19.80 -45.34 -22.76
N THR A 274 19.14 -46.50 -22.90
CA THR A 274 17.67 -46.63 -22.80
C THR A 274 17.18 -46.17 -21.42
N PHE A 275 15.96 -45.67 -21.39
CA PHE A 275 15.36 -45.16 -20.16
C PHE A 275 14.40 -46.20 -19.55
N SER A 276 14.62 -46.57 -18.29
CA SER A 276 13.74 -47.51 -17.56
C SER A 276 12.46 -46.82 -17.08
N THR A 277 11.30 -47.39 -17.36
CA THR A 277 10.01 -46.91 -16.84
C THR A 277 9.81 -47.18 -15.34
N ALA A 278 10.69 -48.00 -14.72
CA ALA A 278 10.68 -48.24 -13.27
C ALA A 278 11.36 -47.12 -12.47
N GLN A 279 11.01 -45.86 -12.78
CA GLN A 279 11.50 -44.69 -12.09
C GLN A 279 10.38 -44.10 -11.21
N ASN A 280 10.76 -43.25 -10.27
CA ASN A 280 9.81 -42.53 -9.44
C ASN A 280 8.90 -41.62 -10.27
N PRO A 281 7.63 -41.47 -9.87
CA PRO A 281 6.73 -40.51 -10.51
C PRO A 281 7.38 -39.10 -10.56
N GLY A 282 7.15 -38.44 -11.67
CA GLY A 282 7.74 -37.10 -11.94
C GLY A 282 9.11 -37.15 -12.62
N THR A 283 9.77 -38.32 -12.71
CA THR A 283 11.06 -38.42 -13.40
C THR A 283 10.90 -38.11 -14.88
N VAL A 284 11.71 -37.19 -15.40
CA VAL A 284 11.71 -36.79 -16.81
C VAL A 284 12.49 -37.82 -17.63
N MET A 285 11.87 -38.34 -18.72
CA MET A 285 12.47 -39.32 -19.59
C MET A 285 13.38 -38.71 -20.65
N ASN A 286 13.08 -37.49 -21.08
CA ASN A 286 13.78 -36.78 -22.15
C ASN A 286 14.48 -35.54 -21.67
N GLY A 287 15.15 -35.61 -20.51
CA GLY A 287 15.92 -34.48 -19.95
C GLY A 287 17.17 -34.14 -20.76
N GLY A 288 17.77 -33.03 -20.43
CA GLY A 288 19.00 -32.55 -21.08
C GLY A 288 18.79 -32.24 -22.57
N ASP A 289 19.58 -32.85 -23.43
CA ASP A 289 19.55 -32.70 -24.90
C ASP A 289 18.35 -33.38 -25.58
N GLY A 290 17.47 -33.97 -24.80
CA GLY A 290 16.26 -34.66 -25.31
C GLY A 290 15.00 -33.79 -25.32
N THR A 291 15.07 -32.52 -25.00
CA THR A 291 13.92 -31.61 -25.07
C THR A 291 13.52 -31.35 -26.53
N PHE A 292 12.23 -31.57 -26.84
CA PHE A 292 11.70 -31.20 -28.15
C PHE A 292 11.37 -29.72 -28.16
N PHE A 293 11.99 -28.96 -29.07
CA PHE A 293 11.67 -27.56 -29.33
C PHE A 293 10.78 -27.47 -30.58
N MET A 294 9.50 -27.27 -30.32
CA MET A 294 8.48 -27.37 -31.34
C MET A 294 7.90 -25.99 -31.66
N ILE A 295 7.42 -25.85 -32.91
CA ILE A 295 6.68 -24.65 -33.31
C ILE A 295 5.36 -24.61 -32.55
N PRO A 296 5.03 -23.48 -31.90
CA PRO A 296 3.71 -23.28 -31.32
C PRO A 296 2.62 -23.42 -32.36
N GLN A 297 1.67 -24.31 -32.14
CA GLN A 297 0.66 -24.67 -33.15
C GLN A 297 -0.59 -25.31 -32.54
N THR A 298 -1.70 -25.19 -33.26
CA THR A 298 -2.82 -26.11 -33.08
C THR A 298 -2.45 -27.42 -33.74
N LEU A 299 -2.52 -28.51 -32.97
CA LEU A 299 -2.05 -29.80 -33.43
C LEU A 299 -2.97 -30.39 -34.51
N PRO A 300 -2.41 -30.93 -35.61
CA PRO A 300 -3.19 -31.70 -36.57
C PRO A 300 -3.94 -32.86 -35.92
N ASP A 301 -5.08 -33.23 -36.47
CA ASP A 301 -5.92 -34.28 -35.93
C ASP A 301 -5.22 -35.64 -35.82
N ASP A 302 -4.28 -35.91 -36.71
CA ASP A 302 -3.50 -37.16 -36.76
C ASP A 302 -2.16 -37.04 -36.02
N ALA A 303 -1.92 -35.98 -35.32
CA ALA A 303 -0.73 -35.84 -34.50
C ALA A 303 -0.72 -36.87 -33.36
N LYS A 304 0.40 -37.54 -33.21
CA LYS A 304 0.53 -38.62 -32.20
C LYS A 304 1.93 -38.67 -31.61
N VAL A 305 1.99 -39.26 -30.42
CA VAL A 305 3.22 -39.67 -29.75
C VAL A 305 3.36 -41.17 -29.95
N LYS A 306 4.59 -41.62 -30.22
CA LYS A 306 4.97 -43.04 -30.28
C LYS A 306 6.18 -43.25 -29.37
N ILE A 307 6.07 -44.20 -28.45
CA ILE A 307 7.11 -44.61 -27.52
C ILE A 307 7.53 -46.03 -27.85
N THR A 308 8.76 -46.24 -28.30
CA THR A 308 9.29 -47.52 -28.70
C THR A 308 10.23 -48.05 -27.62
N PHE A 309 10.04 -49.30 -27.25
CA PHE A 309 10.86 -49.98 -26.28
C PHE A 309 12.01 -50.76 -26.95
N ALA A 310 13.04 -51.06 -26.16
CA ALA A 310 14.16 -51.87 -26.62
C ALA A 310 13.77 -53.24 -27.16
N SER A 311 12.61 -53.75 -26.75
CA SER A 311 12.03 -54.99 -27.30
C SER A 311 11.44 -54.86 -28.70
N GLY A 312 11.44 -53.67 -29.28
CA GLY A 312 10.77 -53.37 -30.57
C GLY A 312 9.26 -53.13 -30.45
N LYS A 313 8.65 -53.41 -29.28
CA LYS A 313 7.25 -53.07 -29.01
C LYS A 313 7.09 -51.60 -28.86
N TYR A 314 5.88 -51.04 -29.04
CA TYR A 314 5.63 -49.61 -28.91
C TYR A 314 4.23 -49.32 -28.35
N TRP A 315 4.10 -48.11 -27.82
CA TRP A 315 2.83 -47.48 -27.48
C TRP A 315 2.62 -46.24 -28.33
N GLU A 316 1.38 -45.99 -28.70
CA GLU A 316 0.98 -44.78 -29.42
C GLU A 316 -0.20 -44.09 -28.73
N GLY A 317 -0.18 -42.75 -28.73
CA GLY A 317 -1.27 -41.92 -28.25
C GLY A 317 -1.55 -40.74 -29.17
N LYS A 318 -2.82 -40.53 -29.52
CA LYS A 318 -3.23 -39.38 -30.33
C LYS A 318 -3.21 -38.14 -29.48
N ILE A 319 -2.30 -37.19 -29.81
CA ILE A 319 -2.17 -35.93 -29.10
C ILE A 319 -2.86 -34.78 -29.84
N GLY A 320 -3.29 -34.94 -31.09
CA GLY A 320 -3.97 -33.96 -31.90
C GLY A 320 -5.49 -34.00 -31.73
N GLY A 321 -6.15 -32.97 -32.27
CA GLY A 321 -7.60 -32.77 -32.25
C GLY A 321 -8.04 -31.41 -31.85
N THR A 322 -9.36 -31.19 -31.82
CA THR A 322 -9.95 -29.91 -31.53
C THR A 322 -9.50 -29.38 -30.17
N GLY A 323 -8.96 -28.14 -30.14
CA GLY A 323 -8.51 -27.48 -28.92
C GLY A 323 -7.14 -27.92 -28.41
N LYS A 324 -6.46 -28.84 -29.11
CA LYS A 324 -5.10 -29.27 -28.76
C LYS A 324 -4.06 -28.27 -29.27
N VAL A 325 -3.41 -27.53 -28.38
CA VAL A 325 -2.49 -26.45 -28.72
C VAL A 325 -1.17 -26.60 -27.98
N TRP A 326 -0.09 -26.28 -28.66
CA TRP A 326 1.19 -25.98 -28.11
C TRP A 326 1.37 -24.45 -28.12
N ALA A 327 1.54 -23.83 -26.95
CA ALA A 327 1.65 -22.39 -26.82
C ALA A 327 3.13 -21.96 -26.77
N GLU A 328 3.40 -20.77 -27.34
CA GLU A 328 4.73 -20.16 -27.32
C GLU A 328 5.22 -19.91 -25.88
N GLY A 329 6.51 -20.13 -25.64
CA GLY A 329 7.12 -19.88 -24.35
C GLY A 329 6.64 -20.77 -23.20
N THR A 330 6.05 -21.93 -23.52
CA THR A 330 5.55 -22.87 -22.50
C THR A 330 6.26 -24.22 -22.57
N THR A 331 6.16 -24.98 -21.48
CA THR A 331 6.54 -26.40 -21.47
C THR A 331 5.30 -27.27 -21.40
N LYS A 332 5.06 -28.04 -22.45
CA LYS A 332 4.03 -29.09 -22.51
C LYS A 332 4.60 -30.39 -22.01
N THR A 333 3.99 -30.98 -21.01
CA THR A 333 4.41 -32.29 -20.46
C THR A 333 3.38 -33.36 -20.76
N TYR A 334 3.86 -34.49 -21.22
CA TYR A 334 3.11 -35.73 -21.38
C TYR A 334 3.58 -36.70 -20.32
N THR A 335 2.73 -36.98 -19.32
CA THR A 335 3.03 -37.90 -18.24
C THR A 335 2.41 -39.26 -18.53
N ILE A 336 3.22 -40.31 -18.59
CA ILE A 336 2.74 -41.67 -18.80
C ILE A 336 2.26 -42.25 -17.48
N SER A 337 0.97 -42.53 -17.37
CA SER A 337 0.33 -43.09 -16.16
C SER A 337 -0.54 -44.28 -16.48
N ASN A 338 -0.92 -45.03 -15.46
CA ASN A 338 -1.91 -46.09 -15.61
C ASN A 338 -3.33 -45.51 -15.46
N SER A 339 -4.16 -45.63 -16.49
CA SER A 339 -5.50 -45.00 -16.55
C SER A 339 -6.57 -45.72 -15.74
N LYS A 340 -6.32 -46.98 -15.33
CA LYS A 340 -7.33 -47.77 -14.56
C LYS A 340 -7.69 -47.08 -13.24
N ASP A 341 -7.03 -46.03 -12.91
CA ASP A 341 -7.00 -45.48 -11.58
C ASP A 341 -8.06 -44.44 -11.27
N LEU A 342 -8.65 -43.77 -12.28
CA LEU A 342 -9.64 -42.69 -12.01
C LEU A 342 -11.00 -43.25 -11.61
N SER A 343 -11.45 -44.36 -12.22
CA SER A 343 -12.75 -44.96 -11.89
C SER A 343 -12.70 -45.87 -10.67
N ASP A 344 -11.55 -46.52 -10.39
CA ASP A 344 -11.37 -47.54 -9.36
C ASP A 344 -10.71 -46.99 -8.08
N ARG A 345 -10.48 -45.69 -7.99
CA ARG A 345 -9.86 -45.06 -6.82
C ARG A 345 -10.76 -44.05 -6.16
N ASP A 346 -10.69 -43.99 -4.85
CA ASP A 346 -11.24 -42.90 -4.03
C ASP A 346 -10.16 -41.89 -3.75
N PHE A 347 -10.42 -40.67 -4.12
CA PHE A 347 -9.48 -39.55 -3.93
C PHE A 347 -9.75 -38.84 -2.61
N THR A 348 -8.71 -38.59 -1.88
CA THR A 348 -8.74 -37.81 -0.64
C THR A 348 -7.91 -36.53 -0.83
N LEU A 349 -8.52 -35.41 -0.51
CA LEU A 349 -7.84 -34.09 -0.44
C LEU A 349 -8.35 -33.36 0.79
N SER A 350 -7.45 -32.98 1.65
CA SER A 350 -7.76 -32.10 2.78
C SER A 350 -6.62 -31.13 3.02
N ILE A 351 -6.95 -29.97 3.54
CA ILE A 351 -6.00 -28.99 4.05
C ILE A 351 -6.38 -28.68 5.50
N THR A 352 -5.46 -28.91 6.41
CA THR A 352 -5.71 -28.80 7.85
C THR A 352 -4.69 -27.87 8.48
N PRO A 353 -5.11 -26.85 9.22
CA PRO A 353 -4.19 -25.95 9.93
C PRO A 353 -3.51 -26.72 11.07
N THR A 354 -2.20 -26.54 11.23
CA THR A 354 -1.42 -27.28 12.23
C THR A 354 -1.64 -26.72 13.64
N ASN A 355 -1.81 -25.41 13.78
CA ASN A 355 -1.93 -24.75 15.09
C ASN A 355 -3.21 -23.92 15.20
N GLY A 356 -4.32 -24.42 14.65
CA GLY A 356 -5.58 -23.67 14.55
C GLY A 356 -5.58 -22.63 13.44
N THR A 357 -6.71 -21.96 13.29
CA THR A 357 -6.97 -21.02 12.19
C THR A 357 -6.84 -19.56 12.59
N GLU A 358 -6.84 -19.27 13.88
CA GLU A 358 -6.81 -17.90 14.40
C GLU A 358 -5.40 -17.51 14.85
N ARG A 359 -5.01 -16.29 14.51
CA ARG A 359 -3.71 -15.69 14.87
C ARG A 359 -3.89 -14.33 15.51
N ALA A 360 -3.02 -14.03 16.46
CA ALA A 360 -2.83 -12.68 16.94
C ALA A 360 -2.11 -11.82 15.88
N TYR A 361 -2.19 -10.52 16.04
CA TYR A 361 -1.62 -9.52 15.13
C TYR A 361 -0.11 -9.70 14.84
N ASN A 362 0.64 -10.28 15.79
CA ASN A 362 2.08 -10.49 15.73
C ASN A 362 2.48 -11.91 15.33
N GLN A 363 1.54 -12.71 14.87
CA GLN A 363 1.76 -14.08 14.42
C GLN A 363 1.50 -14.15 12.92
N PHE A 364 2.55 -14.34 12.14
CA PHE A 364 2.50 -14.25 10.69
C PHE A 364 2.53 -15.59 9.97
N ASP A 365 3.03 -16.62 10.63
CA ASP A 365 3.14 -17.97 10.06
C ASP A 365 1.91 -18.81 10.40
N LEU A 366 1.30 -19.34 9.34
CA LEU A 366 0.11 -20.20 9.41
C LEU A 366 0.44 -21.54 8.79
N PRO A 367 1.10 -22.42 9.55
CA PRO A 367 1.43 -23.75 9.07
C PRO A 367 0.17 -24.58 8.90
N PHE A 368 0.16 -25.37 7.84
CA PHE A 368 -0.90 -26.31 7.51
C PHE A 368 -0.32 -27.61 7.00
N THR A 369 -1.17 -28.61 6.89
CA THR A 369 -0.83 -29.90 6.30
C THR A 369 -1.84 -30.21 5.20
N VAL A 370 -1.36 -30.60 4.03
CA VAL A 370 -2.21 -31.08 2.94
C VAL A 370 -2.07 -32.60 2.85
N THR A 371 -3.16 -33.28 3.00
CA THR A 371 -3.25 -34.72 2.71
C THR A 371 -3.91 -34.90 1.35
N SER A 372 -3.17 -35.45 0.41
CA SER A 372 -3.63 -35.63 -0.96
C SER A 372 -3.17 -36.97 -1.50
N TYR A 373 -4.08 -37.90 -1.58
CA TYR A 373 -3.80 -39.26 -2.05
C TYR A 373 -5.03 -39.91 -2.70
N SER A 374 -4.81 -41.03 -3.32
CA SER A 374 -5.89 -41.87 -3.81
C SER A 374 -5.75 -43.31 -3.24
N HIS A 375 -6.88 -43.88 -2.87
CA HIS A 375 -7.05 -45.21 -2.33
C HIS A 375 -7.76 -46.11 -3.34
N LEU A 376 -7.32 -47.33 -3.49
CA LEU A 376 -7.94 -48.32 -4.41
C LEU A 376 -9.28 -48.77 -3.83
N LYS A 377 -10.39 -48.59 -4.57
CA LYS A 377 -11.72 -49.00 -4.11
C LYS A 377 -11.80 -50.49 -3.83
N GLY A 378 -12.37 -50.80 -2.70
CA GLY A 378 -12.55 -52.19 -2.29
C GLY A 378 -11.27 -52.91 -1.81
N TYR A 379 -10.16 -52.18 -1.73
CA TYR A 379 -8.93 -52.68 -1.14
C TYR A 379 -8.83 -52.23 0.32
N THR A 380 -8.55 -53.13 1.25
CA THR A 380 -8.52 -52.81 2.67
C THR A 380 -7.12 -52.41 3.20
N GLY A 381 -6.06 -52.65 2.41
CA GLY A 381 -4.70 -52.25 2.74
C GLY A 381 -4.38 -50.85 2.30
N THR A 382 -3.38 -50.22 2.90
CA THR A 382 -2.88 -48.86 2.57
C THR A 382 -1.60 -48.89 1.74
N ASP A 383 -1.02 -50.03 1.52
CA ASP A 383 0.22 -50.23 0.75
C ASP A 383 0.08 -49.86 -0.75
N ARG A 384 -1.15 -49.71 -1.21
CA ARG A 384 -1.49 -49.23 -2.57
C ARG A 384 -2.07 -47.84 -2.60
N ASP A 385 -2.01 -47.09 -1.50
CA ASP A 385 -2.34 -45.68 -1.48
C ASP A 385 -1.26 -44.89 -2.23
N LYS A 386 -1.70 -43.91 -2.98
CA LYS A 386 -0.80 -43.14 -3.84
C LYS A 386 -0.91 -41.66 -3.56
N ALA A 387 0.24 -41.04 -3.43
CA ALA A 387 0.32 -39.61 -3.40
C ALA A 387 -0.26 -38.99 -4.69
N GLU A 388 -1.10 -37.99 -4.53
CA GLU A 388 -1.68 -37.23 -5.64
C GLU A 388 -1.20 -35.77 -5.53
N PRO A 389 -0.61 -35.22 -6.58
CA PRO A 389 -0.19 -33.82 -6.57
C PRO A 389 -1.36 -32.90 -6.27
N TRP A 390 -1.05 -31.80 -5.58
CA TRP A 390 -2.01 -30.76 -5.29
C TRP A 390 -1.42 -29.37 -5.59
N GLN A 391 -2.28 -28.40 -5.82
CA GLN A 391 -1.89 -26.99 -6.04
C GLN A 391 -2.94 -26.05 -5.50
N VAL A 392 -2.55 -24.80 -5.20
CA VAL A 392 -3.50 -23.75 -4.85
C VAL A 392 -4.35 -23.42 -6.08
N ALA A 393 -5.66 -23.45 -5.89
CA ALA A 393 -6.64 -23.13 -6.91
C ALA A 393 -7.09 -21.67 -6.83
N SER A 394 -7.29 -21.14 -5.62
CA SER A 394 -7.70 -19.76 -5.43
C SER A 394 -7.45 -19.25 -4.02
N TYR A 395 -7.42 -17.91 -3.93
CA TYR A 395 -7.47 -17.13 -2.71
C TYR A 395 -8.75 -16.29 -2.70
N GLU A 396 -9.32 -16.13 -1.53
CA GLU A 396 -10.42 -15.22 -1.26
C GLU A 396 -10.12 -14.49 0.06
N VAL A 397 -10.46 -13.21 0.16
CA VAL A 397 -10.27 -12.41 1.38
C VAL A 397 -11.59 -11.88 1.90
N SER A 398 -11.66 -11.66 3.21
CA SER A 398 -12.83 -11.10 3.88
C SER A 398 -12.39 -10.28 5.10
N THR A 399 -13.23 -9.35 5.52
CA THR A 399 -13.09 -8.58 6.77
C THR A 399 -14.08 -9.01 7.85
N ASP A 400 -15.06 -9.85 7.53
CA ASP A 400 -16.11 -10.31 8.46
C ASP A 400 -16.25 -11.83 8.52
N GLY A 401 -15.50 -12.56 7.66
CA GLY A 401 -15.56 -14.01 7.53
C GLY A 401 -16.81 -14.55 6.83
N THR A 402 -17.69 -13.69 6.36
CA THR A 402 -18.95 -14.03 5.68
C THR A 402 -19.02 -13.54 4.25
N ASN A 403 -18.63 -12.30 4.03
CA ASN A 403 -18.57 -11.67 2.71
C ASN A 403 -17.18 -11.82 2.12
N TRP A 404 -17.05 -12.60 1.06
CA TRP A 404 -15.77 -12.95 0.46
C TRP A 404 -15.56 -12.22 -0.87
N SER A 405 -14.31 -11.88 -1.15
CA SER A 405 -13.92 -11.41 -2.47
C SER A 405 -14.17 -12.50 -3.53
N ALA A 406 -14.20 -12.11 -4.80
CA ALA A 406 -14.16 -13.10 -5.89
C ALA A 406 -12.88 -13.95 -5.78
N PRO A 407 -12.97 -15.27 -6.08
CA PRO A 407 -11.80 -16.14 -6.11
C PRO A 407 -10.76 -15.64 -7.12
N THR A 408 -9.49 -15.59 -6.72
CA THR A 408 -8.38 -15.19 -7.57
C THR A 408 -7.21 -16.16 -7.44
N THR A 409 -6.44 -16.34 -8.48
CA THR A 409 -5.18 -17.08 -8.45
C THR A 409 -4.00 -16.24 -7.98
N THR A 410 -4.16 -14.91 -7.98
CA THR A 410 -3.15 -13.98 -7.49
C THR A 410 -3.16 -13.95 -5.97
N LYS A 411 -1.99 -14.03 -5.34
CA LYS A 411 -1.85 -13.88 -3.89
C LYS A 411 -2.35 -12.51 -3.45
N PRO A 412 -3.25 -12.44 -2.44
CA PRO A 412 -3.65 -11.16 -1.84
C PRO A 412 -2.45 -10.44 -1.22
N GLU A 413 -2.50 -9.12 -1.17
CA GLU A 413 -1.43 -8.28 -0.57
C GLU A 413 -1.06 -8.69 0.86
N MET A 414 -2.04 -9.16 1.62
CA MET A 414 -1.79 -9.65 2.98
C MET A 414 -0.99 -10.94 3.05
N VAL A 415 -0.74 -11.62 1.92
CA VAL A 415 -0.01 -12.90 1.86
C VAL A 415 1.35 -12.69 1.21
N THR A 416 2.41 -12.77 2.00
CA THR A 416 3.79 -12.60 1.50
C THR A 416 4.37 -13.88 0.89
N ALA A 417 4.00 -15.04 1.44
CA ALA A 417 4.45 -16.33 0.94
C ALA A 417 3.38 -17.39 1.16
N MET A 418 3.39 -18.41 0.30
CA MET A 418 2.51 -19.57 0.36
C MET A 418 3.20 -20.78 -0.24
N THR A 419 3.05 -21.94 0.38
CA THR A 419 3.36 -23.21 -0.26
C THR A 419 2.24 -23.51 -1.25
N GLU A 420 2.50 -23.34 -2.54
CA GLU A 420 1.44 -23.32 -3.57
C GLU A 420 1.15 -24.68 -4.20
N SER A 421 2.03 -25.64 -4.03
CA SER A 421 1.85 -27.00 -4.57
C SER A 421 2.66 -28.01 -3.80
N GLY A 422 2.31 -29.26 -3.96
CA GLY A 422 3.06 -30.38 -3.41
C GLY A 422 2.76 -31.69 -4.13
N ASN A 423 3.51 -32.70 -3.77
CA ASN A 423 3.38 -34.06 -4.34
C ASN A 423 2.25 -34.86 -3.68
N GLY A 424 1.80 -34.41 -2.51
CA GLY A 424 0.80 -35.12 -1.72
C GLY A 424 1.36 -36.28 -0.92
N GLY A 425 0.47 -37.05 -0.33
CA GLY A 425 0.78 -38.26 0.48
C GLY A 425 -0.33 -38.56 1.46
N THR A 426 -0.27 -39.73 2.05
CA THR A 426 -1.22 -40.21 3.10
C THR A 426 -0.90 -39.61 4.47
N SER A 427 0.37 -39.38 4.75
CA SER A 427 0.84 -38.77 6.03
C SER A 427 0.67 -37.25 6.09
N GLY A 428 0.27 -36.67 4.99
CA GLY A 428 0.20 -35.24 4.85
C GLY A 428 1.55 -34.55 4.56
N GLU A 429 1.49 -33.48 3.84
CA GLU A 429 2.63 -32.66 3.42
C GLU A 429 2.54 -31.30 4.07
N ALA A 430 3.59 -30.89 4.76
CA ALA A 430 3.62 -29.62 5.48
C ALA A 430 3.72 -28.44 4.49
N GLY A 431 2.91 -27.43 4.73
CA GLY A 431 2.95 -26.16 4.05
C GLY A 431 2.85 -25.00 5.02
N ASN A 432 3.10 -23.81 4.52
CA ASN A 432 2.97 -22.58 5.29
C ASN A 432 2.39 -21.47 4.44
N LEU A 433 1.50 -20.68 5.03
CA LEU A 433 1.08 -19.39 4.53
C LEU A 433 1.65 -18.32 5.45
N LYS A 434 2.27 -17.30 4.87
CA LYS A 434 2.87 -16.21 5.62
C LYS A 434 2.15 -14.91 5.33
N LEU A 435 1.72 -14.24 6.40
CA LEU A 435 1.05 -12.95 6.31
C LEU A 435 2.04 -11.77 6.34
N THR A 436 1.58 -10.62 5.87
CA THR A 436 2.32 -9.35 6.01
C THR A 436 2.39 -8.92 7.47
N ASN A 437 3.52 -8.32 7.85
CA ASN A 437 3.61 -7.61 9.11
C ASN A 437 3.06 -6.19 8.93
N ASP A 438 1.81 -6.03 9.32
CA ASP A 438 1.09 -4.75 9.22
C ASP A 438 0.92 -4.07 10.59
N TYR A 439 1.68 -4.50 11.59
CA TYR A 439 1.77 -3.84 12.89
C TYR A 439 2.85 -2.77 12.83
N LYS A 440 2.43 -1.52 12.87
CA LYS A 440 3.29 -0.36 12.61
C LYS A 440 2.98 0.79 13.55
N ASP A 441 3.91 1.71 13.68
CA ASP A 441 3.67 2.98 14.36
C ASP A 441 2.84 3.92 13.46
N TYR A 442 1.57 4.06 13.81
CA TYR A 442 0.63 4.88 13.05
C TYR A 442 0.90 6.38 13.21
N ALA A 443 1.56 6.81 14.30
CA ALA A 443 1.99 8.21 14.44
C ALA A 443 2.95 8.60 13.31
N GLN A 444 3.89 7.71 12.99
CA GLN A 444 4.82 7.93 11.87
C GLN A 444 4.12 7.83 10.51
N ILE A 445 3.24 6.85 10.34
CA ILE A 445 2.48 6.69 9.09
C ILE A 445 1.65 7.94 8.81
N ARG A 446 0.91 8.46 9.80
CA ARG A 446 0.12 9.68 9.67
C ARG A 446 0.98 10.88 9.23
N ASN A 447 2.15 11.04 9.82
CA ASN A 447 3.06 12.11 9.43
C ASN A 447 3.59 11.94 7.99
N GLN A 448 3.80 10.70 7.54
CA GLN A 448 4.15 10.40 6.14
C GLN A 448 2.98 10.71 5.20
N GLU A 449 1.76 10.34 5.58
CA GLU A 449 0.54 10.63 4.81
C GLU A 449 0.29 12.14 4.69
N LEU A 450 0.47 12.90 5.76
CA LEU A 450 0.40 14.37 5.75
C LEU A 450 1.40 14.97 4.77
N LYS A 451 2.64 14.50 4.76
CA LYS A 451 3.68 14.94 3.81
C LYS A 451 3.40 14.54 2.37
N ALA A 452 2.80 13.38 2.17
CA ALA A 452 2.44 12.85 0.87
C ALA A 452 1.12 13.41 0.32
N ALA A 453 0.32 14.06 1.16
CA ALA A 453 -0.96 14.61 0.75
C ALA A 453 -0.80 15.67 -0.35
N THR A 454 -1.76 15.70 -1.27
CA THR A 454 -1.76 16.68 -2.36
C THR A 454 -1.79 18.10 -1.80
N GLU A 455 -0.83 18.90 -2.20
CA GLU A 455 -0.71 20.27 -1.75
C GLU A 455 -1.90 21.13 -2.20
N VAL A 456 -2.46 21.88 -1.27
CA VAL A 456 -3.53 22.86 -1.51
C VAL A 456 -2.92 24.13 -2.10
N THR A 457 -2.81 24.19 -3.42
CA THR A 457 -2.18 25.31 -4.15
C THR A 457 -3.09 26.54 -4.24
N THR A 458 -4.41 26.32 -4.38
CA THR A 458 -5.42 27.38 -4.29
C THR A 458 -5.86 27.52 -2.85
N ARG A 459 -5.86 28.76 -2.34
CA ARG A 459 -6.17 29.06 -0.94
C ARG A 459 -7.55 28.54 -0.53
N LYS A 460 -7.58 27.50 0.32
CA LYS A 460 -8.78 26.85 0.79
C LYS A 460 -9.39 27.57 1.98
N ASP A 461 -10.67 27.89 1.90
CA ASP A 461 -11.43 28.40 3.04
C ASP A 461 -11.86 27.24 3.94
N LEU A 462 -11.35 27.21 5.16
CA LEU A 462 -11.61 26.13 6.13
C LEU A 462 -13.00 26.21 6.75
N SER A 463 -13.68 27.35 6.63
CA SER A 463 -15.06 27.51 7.09
C SER A 463 -16.07 26.91 6.11
N MET A 464 -15.66 26.56 4.90
CA MET A 464 -16.55 26.04 3.86
C MET A 464 -16.68 24.52 3.92
N ILE A 465 -17.84 24.04 4.27
CA ILE A 465 -18.19 22.62 4.29
C ILE A 465 -19.36 22.40 3.32
N ASN A 466 -19.16 21.56 2.30
CA ASN A 466 -20.18 21.26 1.27
C ASN A 466 -20.82 22.51 0.64
N GLY A 467 -20.01 23.53 0.38
CA GLY A 467 -20.45 24.78 -0.24
C GLY A 467 -21.17 25.78 0.69
N LYS A 468 -21.25 25.48 1.98
CA LYS A 468 -21.86 26.33 3.00
C LYS A 468 -20.83 26.71 4.05
N GLN A 469 -21.00 27.92 4.62
CA GLN A 469 -20.09 28.44 5.62
C GLN A 469 -20.49 27.99 7.02
N TYR A 470 -19.51 27.40 7.72
CA TYR A 470 -19.57 27.01 9.12
C TYR A 470 -18.31 27.50 9.82
N THR A 471 -18.42 28.37 10.78
CA THR A 471 -17.28 28.86 11.54
C THR A 471 -17.09 28.12 12.85
N ALA A 472 -15.88 28.07 13.37
CA ALA A 472 -15.52 27.36 14.59
C ALA A 472 -14.27 27.96 15.24
N ASN A 473 -13.98 27.55 16.48
CA ASN A 473 -12.71 27.90 17.14
C ASN A 473 -11.55 26.96 16.78
N CYS A 474 -11.85 25.79 16.23
CA CYS A 474 -10.85 24.83 15.77
C CYS A 474 -11.05 24.52 14.29
N TYR A 475 -9.98 24.54 13.55
CA TYR A 475 -9.94 24.11 12.14
C TYR A 475 -8.93 22.98 11.93
N ILE A 476 -9.37 21.94 11.27
CA ILE A 476 -8.54 20.77 10.96
C ILE A 476 -7.90 20.95 9.59
N VAL A 477 -6.57 20.71 9.53
CA VAL A 477 -5.77 20.73 8.30
C VAL A 477 -5.11 19.38 8.12
N SER A 478 -5.28 18.79 6.93
CA SER A 478 -4.78 17.44 6.65
C SER A 478 -3.90 17.36 5.39
N ALA A 479 -3.39 18.48 4.93
CA ALA A 479 -2.49 18.56 3.79
C ALA A 479 -1.61 19.81 3.87
N PRO A 480 -0.44 19.82 3.24
CA PRO A 480 0.32 21.06 3.07
C PRO A 480 -0.42 22.03 2.14
N GLY A 481 -0.14 23.32 2.26
CA GLY A 481 -0.66 24.32 1.33
C GLY A 481 -1.21 25.59 1.96
N LYS A 482 -2.11 26.26 1.24
CA LYS A 482 -2.61 27.59 1.53
C LYS A 482 -4.03 27.56 2.06
N TYR A 483 -4.26 28.21 3.18
CA TYR A 483 -5.53 28.17 3.90
C TYR A 483 -5.98 29.57 4.33
N LYS A 484 -7.27 29.71 4.57
CA LYS A 484 -7.88 30.88 5.15
C LYS A 484 -9.10 30.53 5.98
N PHE A 485 -9.49 31.39 6.87
CA PHE A 485 -10.77 31.38 7.57
C PHE A 485 -11.24 32.81 7.85
N PRO A 486 -12.56 33.06 7.91
CA PRO A 486 -13.11 34.40 8.09
C PRO A 486 -13.07 34.84 9.55
N LEU A 487 -13.12 36.18 9.78
CA LEU A 487 -13.09 36.80 11.09
C LEU A 487 -14.45 36.74 11.79
N PHE A 488 -14.89 35.57 12.15
CA PHE A 488 -16.10 35.34 12.92
C PHE A 488 -15.78 34.75 14.30
N TYR A 489 -16.57 35.06 15.30
CA TYR A 489 -16.45 34.48 16.61
C TYR A 489 -16.95 33.06 16.64
N GLY A 490 -16.07 32.08 16.91
CA GLY A 490 -16.43 30.66 17.03
C GLY A 490 -17.42 30.19 15.95
N ASN A 491 -18.52 29.58 16.37
CA ASN A 491 -19.58 29.08 15.51
C ASN A 491 -20.71 30.11 15.24
N SER A 492 -20.39 31.41 15.23
CA SER A 492 -21.36 32.47 14.96
C SER A 492 -21.95 32.44 13.54
N ARG A 493 -21.35 31.63 12.63
CA ARG A 493 -21.89 31.31 11.30
C ARG A 493 -22.13 29.83 11.18
N GLU A 494 -23.33 29.50 10.76
CA GLU A 494 -23.72 28.12 10.50
C GLU A 494 -24.58 28.07 9.24
N ASN A 495 -24.32 27.10 8.37
CA ASN A 495 -25.09 26.92 7.13
C ASN A 495 -25.19 28.22 6.28
N SER A 496 -24.14 29.04 6.26
CA SER A 496 -24.05 30.34 5.60
C SER A 496 -24.97 31.44 6.18
N THR A 497 -25.55 31.21 7.34
CA THR A 497 -26.41 32.17 8.06
C THR A 497 -25.81 32.54 9.41
N ASP A 498 -26.27 33.63 10.01
CA ASP A 498 -25.84 34.00 11.35
C ASP A 498 -26.47 33.04 12.38
N ASN A 499 -25.61 32.38 13.14
CA ASN A 499 -26.04 31.49 14.23
C ASN A 499 -26.32 32.30 15.50
N THR A 500 -27.38 33.06 15.46
CA THR A 500 -27.75 34.00 16.51
C THR A 500 -27.80 33.41 17.92
N PRO A 501 -28.33 32.18 18.13
CA PRO A 501 -28.33 31.55 19.45
C PRO A 501 -26.93 31.36 20.05
N SER A 502 -25.90 31.27 19.22
CA SER A 502 -24.54 31.02 19.68
C SER A 502 -23.87 32.22 20.34
N PHE A 503 -24.34 33.45 20.05
CA PHE A 503 -23.68 34.67 20.51
C PHE A 503 -24.64 35.76 21.09
N GLN A 504 -25.96 35.67 20.84
CA GLN A 504 -26.90 36.64 21.36
C GLN A 504 -27.40 36.29 22.76
N ASN A 505 -27.43 37.32 23.58
CA ASN A 505 -28.06 37.27 24.89
C ASN A 505 -29.59 37.39 24.72
N SER A 506 -30.32 36.27 24.79
CA SER A 506 -31.78 36.33 24.90
C SER A 506 -32.21 36.37 26.37
N THR A 507 -33.38 36.95 26.63
CA THR A 507 -33.93 37.06 27.99
C THR A 507 -34.12 35.68 28.68
N ASN A 508 -34.11 34.60 27.92
CA ASN A 508 -34.18 33.24 28.42
C ASN A 508 -32.84 32.52 28.55
N ASN A 509 -31.77 33.00 27.86
CA ASN A 509 -30.43 32.46 27.96
C ASN A 509 -29.58 33.27 28.96
N ALA A 510 -30.02 33.35 30.17
CA ALA A 510 -29.61 34.36 31.11
C ALA A 510 -28.14 34.42 31.43
N ASN A 511 -27.33 33.42 31.05
CA ASN A 511 -26.11 33.25 31.82
C ASN A 511 -24.83 33.09 31.02
N ALA A 512 -24.72 32.24 30.00
CA ALA A 512 -23.46 32.01 29.31
C ALA A 512 -23.01 33.18 28.41
N LEU A 513 -23.96 33.90 27.83
CA LEU A 513 -23.69 34.98 26.86
C LEU A 513 -24.01 36.40 27.39
N LYS A 514 -24.40 36.48 28.64
CA LYS A 514 -24.84 37.77 29.23
C LYS A 514 -23.86 38.91 29.10
N TYR A 515 -22.59 38.63 29.05
CA TYR A 515 -21.52 39.64 28.97
C TYR A 515 -20.73 39.56 27.68
N PHE A 516 -21.23 38.87 26.68
CA PHE A 516 -20.60 38.90 25.37
C PHE A 516 -20.91 40.21 24.65
N HIS A 517 -19.91 40.99 24.38
CA HIS A 517 -20.04 42.33 23.79
C HIS A 517 -19.32 42.46 22.44
N GLY A 518 -19.12 41.38 21.71
CA GLY A 518 -18.56 41.40 20.35
C GLY A 518 -17.23 42.19 20.22
N GLY A 519 -16.48 42.33 21.30
CA GLY A 519 -15.16 43.00 21.29
C GLY A 519 -15.15 44.53 21.35
N ILE A 520 -16.31 45.20 21.30
CA ILE A 520 -16.44 46.64 21.47
C ILE A 520 -17.53 46.90 22.52
N GLU A 521 -17.27 47.81 23.46
CA GLU A 521 -18.22 48.14 24.55
C GLU A 521 -19.56 48.73 24.08
N GLN A 522 -19.61 49.18 22.83
CA GLN A 522 -20.75 49.91 22.27
C GLN A 522 -21.63 49.05 21.33
N GLU A 523 -21.22 47.84 20.93
CA GLU A 523 -22.04 46.98 20.09
C GLU A 523 -22.23 45.59 20.72
N PRO A 524 -23.18 45.46 21.61
CA PRO A 524 -23.53 44.13 22.20
C PRO A 524 -24.09 43.22 21.13
N ASN A 525 -23.79 41.90 21.22
CA ASN A 525 -24.34 40.84 20.39
C ASN A 525 -23.88 40.84 18.90
N ASN A 526 -22.65 41.28 18.62
CA ASN A 526 -22.12 41.17 17.27
C ASN A 526 -21.50 39.80 17.02
N TYR A 527 -21.79 39.20 15.86
CA TYR A 527 -21.28 37.87 15.42
C TYR A 527 -19.90 37.91 14.76
N MET A 528 -19.48 39.11 14.30
CA MET A 528 -18.20 39.36 13.69
C MET A 528 -17.24 40.04 14.63
N ILE A 529 -15.96 39.79 14.43
CA ILE A 529 -14.92 40.66 14.99
C ILE A 529 -15.06 42.03 14.31
N PRO A 530 -15.24 43.13 15.07
CA PRO A 530 -15.65 44.39 14.53
C PRO A 530 -14.78 44.84 13.37
N TYR A 531 -15.46 45.25 12.30
CA TYR A 531 -14.80 45.90 11.19
C TYR A 531 -14.39 47.30 11.62
N PRO A 532 -13.14 47.74 11.45
CA PRO A 532 -12.76 49.11 11.78
C PRO A 532 -13.49 50.06 10.86
N ASP A 533 -14.10 51.07 11.43
CA ASP A 533 -14.23 52.32 10.71
C ASP A 533 -12.83 52.71 10.23
N ILE A 534 -12.70 53.05 8.96
CA ILE A 534 -11.44 53.01 8.16
C ILE A 534 -10.28 53.77 8.79
N HIS A 535 -10.54 54.57 9.85
CA HIS A 535 -9.57 55.49 10.44
C HIS A 535 -9.05 55.14 11.83
N GLN A 536 -9.57 54.10 12.51
CA GLN A 536 -9.23 53.90 13.92
C GLN A 536 -8.61 52.54 14.29
N TRP A 537 -8.74 51.49 13.47
CA TRP A 537 -8.34 50.13 13.88
C TRP A 537 -7.35 49.49 12.91
N VAL A 538 -6.22 49.07 13.44
CA VAL A 538 -5.23 48.27 12.67
C VAL A 538 -5.40 46.81 12.99
N TYR A 539 -5.79 46.02 11.99
CA TYR A 539 -5.81 44.57 12.09
C TYR A 539 -4.43 43.99 11.84
N GLY A 540 -4.08 42.99 12.64
CA GLY A 540 -2.96 42.11 12.40
C GLY A 540 -3.37 40.65 12.60
N ALA A 541 -2.75 39.74 11.91
CA ALA A 541 -2.80 38.33 12.25
C ALA A 541 -1.45 37.91 12.82
N LYS A 542 -1.48 37.12 13.88
CA LYS A 542 -0.29 36.70 14.61
C LYS A 542 -0.38 35.20 14.90
N LEU A 543 0.70 34.48 14.61
CA LEU A 543 0.93 33.16 15.20
C LEU A 543 1.31 33.39 16.67
N LEU A 544 0.47 32.91 17.59
CA LEU A 544 0.75 33.03 19.02
C LEU A 544 1.68 31.90 19.48
N TRP A 545 1.43 30.70 18.96
CA TRP A 545 2.16 29.52 19.36
C TRP A 545 1.97 28.39 18.33
N GLU A 546 2.91 27.49 18.26
CA GLU A 546 2.84 26.24 17.52
C GLU A 546 3.59 25.12 18.25
N SER A 547 3.08 23.91 18.19
CA SER A 547 3.68 22.76 18.85
C SER A 547 5.02 22.35 18.25
N LYS A 548 5.26 22.75 17.00
CA LYS A 548 6.51 22.54 16.28
C LYS A 548 6.84 23.78 15.45
N THR A 549 8.05 24.24 15.54
CA THR A 549 8.52 25.44 14.82
C THR A 549 8.38 25.28 13.31
N GLY A 550 7.69 26.23 12.70
CA GLY A 550 7.47 26.28 11.25
C GLY A 550 6.36 25.38 10.74
N LEU A 551 5.52 24.86 11.62
CA LEU A 551 4.33 24.09 11.24
C LEU A 551 3.33 24.96 10.49
N VAL A 552 3.09 26.19 11.00
CA VAL A 552 2.13 27.12 10.45
C VAL A 552 2.78 28.49 10.25
N LYS A 553 2.63 29.07 9.07
CA LYS A 553 3.08 30.41 8.74
C LYS A 553 1.88 31.30 8.45
N VAL A 554 1.61 32.26 9.32
CA VAL A 554 0.60 33.29 9.05
C VAL A 554 1.13 34.22 7.97
N THR A 555 0.39 34.40 6.88
CA THR A 555 0.84 35.17 5.72
C THR A 555 0.26 36.57 5.65
N ALA A 556 -1.02 36.74 5.98
CA ALA A 556 -1.67 38.06 6.01
C ALA A 556 -3.05 38.01 6.68
N THR A 557 -3.56 39.21 7.04
CA THR A 557 -4.99 39.49 6.99
C THR A 557 -5.27 40.08 5.61
N ASN A 558 -5.99 39.40 4.75
CA ASN A 558 -6.22 39.87 3.40
C ASN A 558 -7.61 40.47 3.28
N ARG A 559 -7.66 41.68 2.77
CA ARG A 559 -8.84 42.29 2.16
C ARG A 559 -8.83 41.81 0.70
N ASN A 560 -9.69 40.92 0.29
CA ASN A 560 -9.81 40.54 -1.11
C ASN A 560 -9.98 41.72 -2.02
N GLY A 561 -8.87 42.38 -2.43
CA GLY A 561 -8.82 43.38 -3.48
C GLY A 561 -9.71 44.66 -3.34
N HIS A 562 -10.47 44.81 -2.27
CA HIS A 562 -11.40 45.87 -2.07
C HIS A 562 -10.79 46.99 -1.19
N THR A 563 -10.62 48.14 -1.79
CA THR A 563 -10.12 49.35 -1.13
C THR A 563 -11.23 50.10 -0.38
N GLN A 564 -12.46 49.63 -0.40
CA GLN A 564 -13.62 50.21 0.26
C GLN A 564 -14.44 49.19 1.03
N PRO A 565 -14.98 49.52 2.21
CA PRO A 565 -15.90 48.65 2.93
C PRO A 565 -17.20 48.47 2.13
N HIS A 566 -17.45 47.27 1.64
CA HIS A 566 -18.78 46.98 1.19
C HIS A 566 -19.73 46.81 2.38
N SER A 567 -20.97 47.28 2.19
CA SER A 567 -22.07 47.24 3.17
C SER A 567 -22.48 45.83 3.64
N GLY A 568 -21.58 44.86 3.56
CA GLY A 568 -21.75 43.49 4.03
C GLY A 568 -20.55 42.93 4.78
N GLY A 569 -19.44 43.67 4.94
CA GLY A 569 -18.33 43.42 5.89
C GLY A 569 -17.76 42.02 6.06
N ARG A 570 -18.08 41.04 5.17
CA ARG A 570 -17.89 39.64 5.41
C ARG A 570 -16.63 39.03 4.77
N ASP A 571 -15.78 39.85 4.17
CA ASP A 571 -14.70 39.40 3.27
C ASP A 571 -13.30 39.54 3.88
N ILE A 572 -13.18 39.59 5.21
CA ILE A 572 -11.89 39.63 5.89
C ILE A 572 -11.53 38.20 6.36
N TYR A 573 -10.35 37.78 5.97
CA TYR A 573 -9.84 36.48 6.30
C TYR A 573 -8.47 36.57 6.99
N VAL A 574 -8.20 35.64 7.88
CA VAL A 574 -6.85 35.28 8.26
C VAL A 574 -6.34 34.25 7.24
N GLU A 575 -5.17 34.51 6.69
CA GLU A 575 -4.51 33.64 5.73
C GLU A 575 -3.23 33.06 6.31
N PHE A 576 -3.04 31.76 6.08
CA PHE A 576 -1.86 31.05 6.55
C PHE A 576 -1.47 29.93 5.60
N GLU A 577 -0.27 29.43 5.79
CA GLU A 577 0.28 28.30 5.02
C GLU A 577 0.79 27.22 5.98
N VAL A 578 0.62 25.97 5.58
CA VAL A 578 1.25 24.81 6.20
C VAL A 578 2.30 24.29 5.24
N ASN A 579 3.56 24.33 5.66
CA ASN A 579 4.67 23.99 4.78
C ASN A 579 4.80 22.49 4.61
N LYS A 580 4.97 22.04 3.36
CA LYS A 580 5.16 20.63 3.01
C LYS A 580 6.35 19.97 3.70
N ASP A 581 7.42 20.70 3.88
CA ASP A 581 8.64 20.14 4.49
C ASP A 581 8.48 19.95 6.00
N ASN A 582 7.65 20.78 6.65
CA ASN A 582 7.47 20.81 8.09
C ASN A 582 6.15 20.18 8.58
N ILE A 583 5.27 19.79 7.66
CA ILE A 583 3.96 19.26 8.05
C ILE A 583 4.11 17.92 8.78
N GLU A 584 3.53 17.90 9.94
CA GLU A 584 3.30 16.70 10.76
C GLU A 584 2.10 16.96 11.69
N THR A 585 1.66 15.94 12.39
CA THR A 585 0.60 16.09 13.40
C THR A 585 1.05 17.10 14.46
N GLY A 586 0.23 18.12 14.66
CA GLY A 586 0.58 19.21 15.58
C GLY A 586 -0.49 20.28 15.68
N ASN A 587 -0.21 21.28 16.50
CA ASN A 587 -1.15 22.33 16.86
C ASN A 587 -0.53 23.70 16.68
N ALA A 588 -1.36 24.67 16.30
CA ALA A 588 -0.96 26.06 16.26
C ALA A 588 -2.13 26.96 16.70
N ILE A 589 -1.83 28.08 17.31
CA ILE A 589 -2.81 29.10 17.70
C ILE A 589 -2.54 30.36 16.90
N ILE A 590 -3.52 30.73 16.09
CA ILE A 590 -3.50 31.98 15.32
C ILE A 590 -4.47 32.95 15.97
N ALA A 591 -4.05 34.19 16.15
CA ALA A 591 -4.89 35.25 16.65
C ALA A 591 -5.02 36.37 15.62
N VAL A 592 -6.14 37.08 15.68
CA VAL A 592 -6.27 38.42 15.09
C VAL A 592 -6.08 39.47 16.19
N THR A 593 -5.37 40.51 15.86
CA THR A 593 -5.15 41.63 16.76
C THR A 593 -5.85 42.88 16.24
N LEU A 594 -6.38 43.67 17.19
CA LEU A 594 -6.92 44.99 16.97
C LEU A 594 -6.03 46.00 17.73
N ASN A 595 -5.39 46.90 17.02
CA ASN A 595 -4.43 47.86 17.61
C ASN A 595 -3.35 47.17 18.47
N GLY A 596 -2.86 46.02 17.97
CA GLY A 596 -1.83 45.24 18.66
C GLY A 596 -2.31 44.30 19.78
N LYS A 597 -3.57 44.44 20.21
CA LYS A 597 -4.16 43.57 21.25
C LYS A 597 -4.92 42.37 20.60
N VAL A 598 -4.81 41.20 21.16
CA VAL A 598 -5.55 40.02 20.68
C VAL A 598 -7.05 40.27 20.82
N ALA A 599 -7.76 40.14 19.70
CA ALA A 599 -9.22 40.25 19.67
C ALA A 599 -9.89 38.87 19.73
N TRP A 600 -9.34 37.92 19.05
CA TRP A 600 -9.79 36.50 19.05
C TRP A 600 -8.67 35.59 18.59
N SER A 601 -8.78 34.32 18.92
CA SER A 601 -7.84 33.28 18.53
C SER A 601 -8.55 32.02 18.06
N TRP A 602 -7.88 31.30 17.18
CA TRP A 602 -8.34 30.01 16.63
C TRP A 602 -7.25 28.98 16.77
N HIS A 603 -7.67 27.77 17.02
CA HIS A 603 -6.82 26.60 17.04
C HIS A 603 -6.75 25.98 15.64
N ILE A 604 -5.56 25.81 15.10
CA ILE A 604 -5.29 25.06 13.89
C ILE A 604 -4.71 23.71 14.29
N TRP A 605 -5.46 22.68 14.02
CA TRP A 605 -5.06 21.29 14.31
C TRP A 605 -4.66 20.60 13.03
N VAL A 606 -3.35 20.34 12.86
CA VAL A 606 -2.81 19.59 11.74
C VAL A 606 -2.87 18.10 12.11
N THR A 607 -3.69 17.34 11.42
CA THR A 607 -3.89 15.92 11.69
C THR A 607 -4.48 15.19 10.47
N GLY A 608 -4.64 13.87 10.55
CA GLY A 608 -5.23 13.06 9.49
C GLY A 608 -6.69 13.44 9.18
N LYS A 609 -7.07 13.36 7.93
CA LYS A 609 -8.44 13.68 7.47
C LYS A 609 -9.50 12.78 8.10
N GLU A 610 -9.13 11.57 8.49
CA GLU A 610 -10.01 10.56 9.08
C GLU A 610 -10.52 10.94 10.47
N VAL A 611 -9.85 11.87 11.16
CA VAL A 611 -10.20 12.25 12.52
C VAL A 611 -11.62 12.81 12.62
N ALA A 612 -12.06 13.61 11.64
CA ALA A 612 -13.37 14.22 11.58
C ALA A 612 -14.35 13.48 10.63
N ASP A 613 -13.90 12.43 9.96
CA ASP A 613 -14.73 11.63 9.05
C ASP A 613 -15.56 10.59 9.83
N VAL A 614 -16.47 11.09 10.64
CA VAL A 614 -17.37 10.29 11.46
C VAL A 614 -18.83 10.64 11.15
N GLN A 615 -19.75 9.72 11.46
CA GLN A 615 -21.18 9.95 11.27
C GLN A 615 -21.77 10.85 12.36
N SER A 616 -22.92 11.47 12.10
CA SER A 616 -23.65 12.24 13.11
C SER A 616 -23.96 11.39 14.35
N GLY A 617 -23.82 11.96 15.52
CA GLY A 617 -23.96 11.27 16.80
C GLY A 617 -22.75 10.45 17.24
N HIS A 618 -21.67 10.42 16.45
CA HIS A 618 -20.40 9.81 16.81
C HIS A 618 -19.37 10.85 17.26
N PHE A 619 -18.43 10.42 18.06
CA PHE A 619 -17.34 11.27 18.53
C PHE A 619 -16.27 11.48 17.44
N LEU A 620 -15.53 12.57 17.55
CA LEU A 620 -14.22 12.63 16.87
C LEU A 620 -13.42 11.37 17.24
N SER A 621 -12.63 10.88 16.32
CA SER A 621 -11.83 9.69 16.60
C SER A 621 -10.75 9.94 17.67
N GLU A 622 -10.45 11.19 17.98
CA GLU A 622 -9.41 11.62 18.91
C GLU A 622 -9.81 12.90 19.63
N PRO A 623 -9.28 13.17 20.85
CA PRO A 623 -9.44 14.46 21.51
C PRO A 623 -8.90 15.61 20.67
N ILE A 624 -9.48 16.79 20.83
CA ILE A 624 -9.03 17.98 20.09
C ILE A 624 -7.54 18.22 20.33
N GLY A 625 -6.81 18.38 19.24
CA GLY A 625 -5.40 18.70 19.27
C GLY A 625 -4.49 17.54 19.67
N PHE A 626 -4.95 16.30 19.59
CA PHE A 626 -4.12 15.16 19.92
C PHE A 626 -2.94 15.02 18.93
N VAL A 627 -1.75 14.88 19.49
CA VAL A 627 -0.49 14.63 18.79
C VAL A 627 0.10 13.32 19.31
N PRO A 628 -0.01 12.23 18.55
CA PRO A 628 0.61 10.98 18.95
C PRO A 628 2.13 11.04 18.78
N THR A 629 2.89 10.58 19.79
CA THR A 629 4.33 10.36 19.71
C THR A 629 4.66 8.93 19.34
N LYS A 630 3.82 7.99 19.77
CA LYS A 630 3.89 6.59 19.42
C LYS A 630 2.47 6.00 19.41
N TRP A 631 2.18 5.26 18.37
CA TRP A 631 0.87 4.63 18.22
C TRP A 631 0.99 3.31 17.47
N MET A 632 1.34 2.28 18.21
CA MET A 632 1.51 0.95 17.64
C MET A 632 0.15 0.30 17.39
N ARG A 633 -0.14 0.00 16.13
CA ARG A 633 -1.36 -0.69 15.73
C ARG A 633 -1.20 -1.43 14.41
N THR A 634 -2.14 -2.32 14.13
CA THR A 634 -2.29 -2.89 12.79
C THR A 634 -2.87 -1.85 11.82
N THR A 635 -2.48 -1.92 10.55
CA THR A 635 -3.05 -1.04 9.51
C THR A 635 -4.52 -1.34 9.25
N TYR A 636 -4.95 -2.57 9.56
CA TYR A 636 -6.36 -2.99 9.53
C TYR A 636 -6.97 -2.92 10.94
N ARG A 637 -8.24 -2.52 11.01
CA ARG A 637 -8.97 -2.32 12.27
C ARG A 637 -10.01 -3.41 12.58
N GLN A 638 -10.25 -4.30 11.62
CA GLN A 638 -11.18 -5.43 11.76
C GLN A 638 -10.41 -6.71 11.55
N ASP A 639 -10.96 -7.84 11.99
CA ASP A 639 -10.41 -9.13 11.66
C ASP A 639 -10.21 -9.25 10.15
N ARG A 640 -9.09 -9.83 9.74
CA ARG A 640 -8.84 -10.12 8.34
C ARG A 640 -8.77 -11.62 8.13
N TYR A 641 -9.37 -12.05 7.06
CA TYR A 641 -9.50 -13.46 6.73
C TYR A 641 -8.90 -13.73 5.36
N VAL A 642 -8.23 -14.85 5.24
CA VAL A 642 -7.83 -15.41 3.96
C VAL A 642 -8.31 -16.85 3.87
N LYS A 643 -9.04 -17.14 2.82
CA LYS A 643 -9.45 -18.49 2.45
C LYS A 643 -8.56 -18.97 1.33
N VAL A 644 -7.94 -20.12 1.53
CA VAL A 644 -7.12 -20.77 0.54
C VAL A 644 -7.83 -22.04 0.12
N THR A 645 -8.04 -22.18 -1.18
CA THR A 645 -8.58 -23.38 -1.79
C THR A 645 -7.47 -24.10 -2.54
N VAL A 646 -7.22 -25.35 -2.19
CA VAL A 646 -6.33 -26.26 -2.91
C VAL A 646 -7.13 -27.19 -3.79
N LYS A 647 -6.53 -27.62 -4.88
CA LYS A 647 -7.13 -28.54 -5.85
C LYS A 647 -6.18 -29.69 -6.14
N GLN A 648 -6.73 -30.84 -6.23
CA GLN A 648 -6.07 -32.04 -6.76
C GLN A 648 -6.36 -32.11 -8.27
N PRO A 649 -5.37 -31.83 -9.14
CA PRO A 649 -5.64 -31.68 -10.58
C PRO A 649 -6.27 -32.90 -11.23
N ARG A 650 -5.83 -34.08 -10.84
CA ARG A 650 -6.25 -35.36 -11.42
C ARG A 650 -7.73 -35.68 -11.15
N SER A 651 -8.17 -35.51 -9.91
CA SER A 651 -9.55 -35.80 -9.50
C SER A 651 -10.50 -34.63 -9.64
N GLY A 652 -9.96 -33.42 -9.76
CA GLY A 652 -10.73 -32.17 -9.67
C GLY A 652 -11.21 -31.81 -8.28
N LYS A 653 -10.94 -32.62 -7.24
CA LYS A 653 -11.31 -32.35 -5.86
C LYS A 653 -10.67 -31.06 -5.37
N THR A 654 -11.42 -30.32 -4.56
CA THR A 654 -10.96 -29.12 -3.88
C THR A 654 -11.15 -29.25 -2.38
N ALA A 655 -10.31 -28.59 -1.61
CA ALA A 655 -10.44 -28.43 -0.17
C ALA A 655 -10.01 -27.01 0.20
N SER A 656 -10.62 -26.44 1.22
CA SER A 656 -10.34 -25.07 1.61
C SER A 656 -10.05 -24.97 3.10
N VAL A 657 -9.23 -23.98 3.45
CA VAL A 657 -9.00 -23.57 4.82
C VAL A 657 -9.16 -22.07 4.91
N VAL A 658 -9.72 -21.61 6.04
CA VAL A 658 -9.87 -20.19 6.34
C VAL A 658 -8.96 -19.86 7.50
N PHE A 659 -8.10 -18.89 7.29
CA PHE A 659 -7.26 -18.33 8.35
C PHE A 659 -7.76 -16.93 8.71
N LYS A 660 -7.68 -16.62 9.99
CA LYS A 660 -8.09 -15.36 10.58
C LYS A 660 -6.93 -14.73 11.32
N GLN A 661 -6.73 -13.45 11.18
CA GLN A 661 -5.82 -12.67 12.01
C GLN A 661 -6.55 -11.50 12.65
N LYS A 662 -6.37 -11.36 13.97
CA LYS A 662 -6.99 -10.29 14.75
C LYS A 662 -6.23 -8.98 14.59
N PRO A 663 -6.91 -7.84 14.59
CA PRO A 663 -6.27 -6.55 14.71
C PRO A 663 -5.73 -6.36 16.13
N HIS A 664 -4.87 -5.41 16.28
CA HIS A 664 -4.39 -4.95 17.59
C HIS A 664 -4.08 -3.47 17.53
N GLU A 665 -4.35 -2.81 18.63
CA GLU A 665 -4.04 -1.40 18.80
C GLU A 665 -3.61 -1.19 20.25
N GLU A 666 -2.43 -0.62 20.43
CA GLU A 666 -1.97 -0.16 21.74
C GLU A 666 -2.56 1.21 22.04
N THR A 667 -2.74 1.53 23.30
CA THR A 667 -3.10 2.89 23.71
C THR A 667 -2.03 3.84 23.18
N PRO A 668 -2.39 4.85 22.37
CA PRO A 668 -1.41 5.76 21.84
C PRO A 668 -0.79 6.59 22.94
N GLU A 669 0.53 6.76 22.83
CA GLU A 669 1.27 7.73 23.63
C GLU A 669 1.22 9.09 22.91
N GLY A 670 1.08 10.16 23.65
CA GLY A 670 1.02 11.50 23.09
C GLY A 670 0.37 12.50 24.02
N GLN A 671 0.05 13.66 23.48
CA GLN A 671 -0.64 14.71 24.23
C GLN A 671 -1.72 15.36 23.39
N ALA A 672 -2.73 15.91 24.04
CA ALA A 672 -3.80 16.69 23.42
C ALA A 672 -3.88 18.09 24.03
N MET A 673 -4.64 18.94 23.40
CA MET A 673 -4.97 20.23 23.97
C MET A 673 -5.87 20.07 25.19
N HIS A 674 -5.55 20.79 26.26
CA HIS A 674 -6.34 20.81 27.49
C HIS A 674 -7.09 22.12 27.57
N TYR A 675 -8.27 22.11 28.12
CA TYR A 675 -9.16 23.25 28.24
C TYR A 675 -9.64 23.41 29.68
N GLN A 676 -9.67 24.63 30.18
CA GLN A 676 -10.44 24.93 31.39
C GLN A 676 -11.92 24.89 31.04
N TRP A 677 -12.74 24.48 32.00
CA TRP A 677 -14.16 24.28 31.75
C TRP A 677 -14.83 25.57 31.23
N GLY A 678 -15.58 25.46 30.13
CA GLY A 678 -16.28 26.58 29.52
C GLY A 678 -15.42 27.49 28.61
N ARG A 679 -14.14 27.25 28.48
CA ARG A 679 -13.22 28.07 27.68
C ARG A 679 -12.92 27.48 26.30
N LYS A 680 -12.70 28.36 25.33
CA LYS A 680 -12.30 28.01 23.97
C LYS A 680 -10.79 27.89 23.79
N ASP A 681 -10.02 28.54 24.66
CA ASP A 681 -8.58 28.68 24.52
C ASP A 681 -7.85 27.48 25.13
N PRO A 682 -7.07 26.78 24.32
CA PRO A 682 -6.38 25.57 24.78
C PRO A 682 -5.08 25.85 25.50
N PHE A 683 -4.65 24.88 26.31
CA PHE A 683 -3.34 24.78 26.90
C PHE A 683 -2.62 23.54 26.37
N TRP A 684 -1.33 23.69 26.10
CA TRP A 684 -0.50 22.58 25.69
C TRP A 684 0.41 22.17 26.87
N PRO A 685 0.29 20.95 27.38
CA PRO A 685 1.07 20.56 28.56
C PRO A 685 2.55 20.28 28.26
N GLY A 686 2.92 20.25 26.97
CA GLY A 686 4.22 19.82 26.52
C GLY A 686 4.34 18.30 26.45
N MET A 687 5.35 17.84 25.81
CA MET A 687 5.74 16.42 25.74
C MET A 687 7.23 16.33 25.39
N ASP A 688 7.82 15.16 25.42
CA ASP A 688 9.21 14.94 25.05
C ASP A 688 9.52 15.56 23.68
N GLY A 689 10.46 16.49 23.65
CA GLY A 689 10.86 17.21 22.44
C GLY A 689 9.97 18.41 22.03
N LEU A 690 8.88 18.66 22.74
CA LEU A 690 8.00 19.80 22.51
C LEU A 690 7.84 20.63 23.80
N THR A 691 8.07 21.94 23.69
CA THR A 691 7.98 22.84 24.83
C THR A 691 6.53 23.02 25.27
N ALA A 692 6.26 22.92 26.55
CA ALA A 692 4.99 23.34 27.13
C ALA A 692 4.65 24.77 26.76
N SER A 693 3.35 25.08 26.70
CA SER A 693 2.85 26.39 26.29
C SER A 693 2.48 27.34 27.46
N PRO A 694 3.18 27.38 28.58
CA PRO A 694 2.68 28.06 29.77
C PRO A 694 2.54 29.56 29.62
N ASN A 695 3.22 30.21 28.68
CA ASN A 695 3.28 31.63 28.50
C ASN A 695 3.04 32.09 27.07
N ILE A 696 2.22 31.39 26.32
CA ILE A 696 2.00 31.66 24.88
C ILE A 696 1.38 33.05 24.66
N TYR A 697 0.72 33.53 25.62
CA TYR A 697 -0.14 34.70 25.53
C TYR A 697 0.51 35.92 26.13
N ASP A 698 1.70 36.21 25.68
CA ASP A 698 2.44 37.44 26.03
C ASP A 698 1.76 38.66 25.40
N GLY A 699 0.59 39.01 25.90
CA GLY A 699 -0.25 40.06 25.35
C GLY A 699 -0.46 41.25 26.26
N GLY A 700 0.08 41.25 27.46
CA GLY A 700 0.22 42.48 28.25
C GLY A 700 -1.06 43.13 28.73
N ILE A 701 -2.10 42.39 29.07
CA ILE A 701 -3.12 42.89 29.97
C ILE A 701 -2.75 42.51 31.39
N SER A 702 -2.56 43.52 32.22
CA SER A 702 -2.26 43.29 33.62
C SER A 702 -3.39 42.49 34.28
N LEU A 703 -3.05 41.52 35.08
CA LEU A 703 -3.95 40.77 35.95
C LEU A 703 -4.92 41.66 36.73
N ALA A 704 -4.50 42.91 37.00
CA ALA A 704 -5.26 43.88 37.77
C ALA A 704 -6.54 44.40 37.06
N GLU A 705 -6.57 44.45 35.74
CA GLU A 705 -7.74 44.91 34.98
C GLU A 705 -8.83 43.86 34.84
N SER A 706 -8.51 42.61 35.07
CA SER A 706 -9.36 41.48 34.78
C SER A 706 -10.13 40.94 35.97
N VAL A 707 -9.64 41.22 37.14
CA VAL A 707 -9.98 40.48 38.38
C VAL A 707 -11.29 40.93 39.01
N GLN A 708 -11.84 42.09 38.68
CA GLN A 708 -12.95 42.67 39.46
C GLN A 708 -14.27 42.88 38.72
N GLU A 709 -14.34 42.65 37.41
CA GLU A 709 -15.60 42.86 36.69
C GLU A 709 -16.10 41.64 35.92
N PRO A 710 -17.28 41.10 36.28
CA PRO A 710 -17.96 40.03 35.55
C PRO A 710 -18.14 40.31 34.04
N ARG A 711 -18.20 41.57 33.67
CA ARG A 711 -18.29 42.04 32.26
C ARG A 711 -17.07 41.64 31.40
N LEU A 712 -15.94 41.43 32.03
CA LEU A 712 -14.72 41.01 31.33
C LEU A 712 -14.71 39.50 30.98
N MET A 713 -15.47 38.70 31.72
CA MET A 713 -15.53 37.23 31.50
C MET A 713 -16.15 36.86 30.15
N GLY A 714 -17.09 37.65 29.64
CA GLY A 714 -17.70 37.43 28.34
C GLY A 714 -16.97 38.06 27.19
N ARG A 715 -15.88 38.82 27.43
CA ARG A 715 -15.13 39.45 26.36
C ARG A 715 -14.19 38.46 25.68
N PRO A 716 -14.23 38.34 24.35
CA PRO A 716 -13.38 37.41 23.64
C PRO A 716 -11.90 37.78 23.62
N ARG A 717 -11.47 38.79 24.35
CA ARG A 717 -10.11 39.28 24.35
C ARG A 717 -9.10 38.42 25.08
N HIS A 718 -9.53 37.42 25.84
CA HIS A 718 -8.67 36.96 26.90
C HIS A 718 -8.24 35.52 26.76
N LEU A 719 -7.17 35.38 26.04
CA LEU A 719 -6.18 34.36 26.23
C LEU A 719 -5.25 34.61 27.41
N GLU A 720 -5.42 35.73 28.11
CA GLU A 720 -4.44 36.29 29.04
C GLU A 720 -4.47 35.67 30.44
N TYR A 721 -5.39 34.79 30.67
CA TYR A 721 -5.42 34.11 31.95
C TYR A 721 -4.55 32.87 31.89
N VAL A 722 -3.29 33.13 32.09
CA VAL A 722 -2.31 32.11 32.36
C VAL A 722 -2.72 31.37 33.64
N PHE A 723 -2.64 30.14 33.57
CA PHE A 723 -2.75 29.12 34.59
C PHE A 723 -1.76 29.37 35.77
N THR A 724 -1.98 30.32 36.59
CA THR A 724 -1.00 30.71 37.63
C THR A 724 -1.41 30.36 39.04
N SER A 725 -2.68 30.16 39.31
CA SER A 725 -3.14 29.69 40.63
C SER A 725 -4.64 29.35 40.59
N LYS A 726 -5.13 28.58 41.57
CA LYS A 726 -6.56 28.32 41.75
C LYS A 726 -7.40 29.59 41.88
N ALA A 727 -6.80 30.67 42.32
CA ALA A 727 -7.44 31.96 42.53
C ALA A 727 -7.69 32.75 41.23
N THR A 728 -7.09 32.37 40.11
CA THR A 728 -7.09 33.14 38.87
C THR A 728 -7.99 32.58 37.79
N TYR A 729 -8.74 31.54 38.04
CA TYR A 729 -9.78 31.11 37.14
C TYR A 729 -10.84 32.20 37.00
N PHE A 730 -10.99 32.74 35.81
CA PHE A 730 -11.88 33.86 35.50
C PHE A 730 -11.71 35.11 36.40
N GLY A 731 -10.50 35.30 36.93
CA GLY A 731 -10.15 36.56 37.51
C GLY A 731 -10.74 36.90 38.89
N GLY A 732 -11.11 35.95 39.67
CA GLY A 732 -11.62 36.22 41.01
C GLY A 732 -11.07 35.25 42.05
N THR A 733 -10.89 35.74 43.27
CA THR A 733 -10.74 34.89 44.43
C THR A 733 -11.96 34.00 44.56
N TRP A 734 -11.70 32.70 44.60
CA TRP A 734 -12.71 31.68 44.68
C TRP A 734 -13.42 31.71 46.02
N ASP A 735 -14.61 32.24 46.05
CA ASP A 735 -15.46 32.14 47.20
C ASP A 735 -16.79 31.51 46.78
N TRP A 736 -16.77 30.19 46.56
CA TRP A 736 -17.96 29.40 46.26
C TRP A 736 -18.98 29.40 47.41
N ASN A 737 -18.51 29.62 48.65
CA ASN A 737 -19.34 29.56 49.81
C ASN A 737 -20.23 30.78 50.00
N ASN A 738 -19.81 31.95 49.47
CA ASN A 738 -20.52 33.20 49.73
C ASN A 738 -21.45 33.69 48.58
N ASN A 739 -21.27 33.20 47.34
CA ASN A 739 -22.15 33.60 46.23
C ASN A 739 -22.21 32.55 45.07
N PRO A 740 -22.72 31.34 45.35
CA PRO A 740 -22.73 30.26 44.36
C PRO A 740 -23.62 30.53 43.15
N GLY A 741 -24.68 31.30 43.30
CA GLY A 741 -25.61 31.63 42.22
C GLY A 741 -25.06 32.64 41.20
N TYR A 742 -24.12 33.47 41.57
CA TYR A 742 -23.62 34.56 40.75
C TYR A 742 -22.50 34.09 39.80
N TYR A 743 -21.60 33.21 40.30
CA TYR A 743 -20.49 32.72 39.54
C TYR A 743 -20.84 31.55 38.66
N ASN A 744 -21.76 30.72 39.05
CA ASN A 744 -22.18 29.55 38.28
C ASN A 744 -22.73 29.87 36.90
N SER A 745 -23.30 31.08 36.73
CA SER A 745 -23.91 31.47 35.47
C SER A 745 -22.94 31.87 34.39
N TYR A 746 -21.67 32.15 34.74
CA TYR A 746 -20.68 32.66 33.81
C TYR A 746 -19.63 31.64 33.41
N LEU A 747 -19.63 30.48 34.05
CA LEU A 747 -18.57 29.52 33.90
C LEU A 747 -18.73 28.59 32.71
N ASN A 748 -19.95 28.12 32.43
CA ASN A 748 -20.20 27.29 31.26
C ASN A 748 -20.46 28.16 30.03
N LEU A 749 -19.44 28.46 29.32
CA LEU A 749 -19.56 29.21 28.07
C LEU A 749 -19.81 28.28 26.85
N TRP A 750 -19.87 26.96 27.00
CA TRP A 750 -20.05 26.04 25.89
C TRP A 750 -21.48 25.82 25.49
N ASP A 751 -22.44 25.91 26.44
CA ASP A 751 -23.86 25.70 26.20
C ASP A 751 -24.70 26.90 26.69
N ALA A 752 -25.32 27.59 25.75
CA ALA A 752 -26.14 28.75 26.07
C ALA A 752 -27.37 28.43 26.92
N ASN A 753 -27.91 27.20 26.86
CA ASN A 753 -29.05 26.72 27.60
C ASN A 753 -28.67 25.95 28.86
N ASN A 754 -27.43 26.01 29.28
CA ASN A 754 -26.97 25.24 30.43
C ASN A 754 -27.51 25.80 31.74
N GLU A 755 -28.70 25.38 32.05
CA GLU A 755 -29.30 25.62 33.36
C GLU A 755 -28.70 24.69 34.44
N ILE A 756 -28.84 25.08 35.69
CA ILE A 756 -28.28 24.40 36.84
C ILE A 756 -29.01 23.06 37.07
N GLY A 757 -28.36 21.90 36.94
CA GLY A 757 -28.91 20.61 37.32
C GLY A 757 -28.24 19.40 36.67
N TYR A 758 -28.06 18.34 37.45
CA TYR A 758 -27.67 17.03 36.95
C TYR A 758 -28.80 16.41 36.10
N GLY A 759 -28.48 15.94 34.90
CA GLY A 759 -29.44 15.26 34.02
C GLY A 759 -30.37 16.20 33.28
N TYR A 760 -29.97 17.45 33.06
CA TYR A 760 -30.73 18.39 32.23
C TYR A 760 -31.00 17.80 30.84
N THR A 761 -32.29 17.74 30.48
CA THR A 761 -32.75 17.16 29.21
C THR A 761 -33.02 18.20 28.11
N GLY A 762 -32.73 19.48 28.38
CA GLY A 762 -32.89 20.56 27.42
C GLY A 762 -32.02 20.43 26.18
N THR A 763 -32.33 21.21 25.18
CA THR A 763 -31.57 21.26 23.93
C THR A 763 -30.20 21.88 24.18
N PHE A 764 -29.13 21.24 23.74
CA PHE A 764 -27.79 21.82 23.71
C PHE A 764 -27.72 22.95 22.68
N VAL A 765 -27.19 24.09 23.09
CA VAL A 765 -26.98 25.24 22.19
C VAL A 765 -25.52 25.61 22.25
N LYS A 766 -24.77 25.21 21.25
CA LYS A 766 -23.34 25.49 21.09
C LYS A 766 -23.10 26.99 21.01
N THR A 767 -22.24 27.49 21.86
CA THR A 767 -21.86 28.91 21.87
C THR A 767 -20.59 29.15 21.04
N ILE A 768 -20.28 30.44 20.82
CA ILE A 768 -19.01 30.87 20.20
C ILE A 768 -17.77 30.47 21.01
N TYR A 769 -17.90 30.05 22.25
CA TYR A 769 -16.79 29.62 23.10
C TYR A 769 -16.54 28.11 23.06
N ASP A 770 -17.36 27.35 22.36
CA ASP A 770 -17.10 25.92 22.19
C ASP A 770 -15.83 25.70 21.37
N PRO A 771 -14.85 24.91 21.90
CA PRO A 771 -13.55 24.71 21.23
C PRO A 771 -13.61 23.75 20.04
N SER A 772 -14.74 23.09 19.82
CA SER A 772 -14.87 22.02 18.84
C SER A 772 -14.78 22.51 17.40
N PRO A 773 -14.36 21.69 16.46
CA PRO A 773 -14.48 21.96 15.03
C PRO A 773 -15.92 22.19 14.59
N ALA A 774 -16.11 22.73 13.41
CA ALA A 774 -17.43 22.95 12.82
C ALA A 774 -18.19 21.62 12.66
N GLY A 775 -19.46 21.61 13.06
CA GLY A 775 -20.33 20.43 13.07
C GLY A 775 -20.09 19.46 14.25
N PHE A 776 -19.32 19.91 15.25
CA PHE A 776 -19.08 19.16 16.48
C PHE A 776 -19.28 20.09 17.70
N HIS A 777 -19.59 19.49 18.84
CA HIS A 777 -19.72 20.22 20.11
C HIS A 777 -19.16 19.45 21.29
N VAL A 778 -18.90 20.14 22.39
CA VAL A 778 -18.52 19.50 23.66
C VAL A 778 -19.68 18.62 24.13
N PRO A 779 -19.46 17.32 24.37
CA PRO A 779 -20.56 16.41 24.69
C PRO A 779 -21.13 16.62 26.08
N ARG A 780 -22.37 16.15 26.26
CA ARG A 780 -22.99 15.96 27.57
C ARG A 780 -22.56 14.64 28.20
N THR A 781 -22.73 14.50 29.50
CA THR A 781 -22.44 13.25 30.23
C THR A 781 -23.18 12.05 29.64
N SER A 782 -24.47 12.23 29.29
CA SER A 782 -25.30 11.19 28.69
C SER A 782 -24.81 10.73 27.30
N GLN A 783 -24.10 11.60 26.57
CA GLN A 783 -23.47 11.27 25.30
C GLN A 783 -22.14 10.55 25.54
N LEU A 784 -21.28 11.06 26.42
CA LEU A 784 -19.99 10.43 26.73
C LEU A 784 -20.15 9.00 27.30
N SER A 785 -21.21 8.72 28.03
CA SER A 785 -21.49 7.36 28.50
C SER A 785 -21.65 6.33 27.37
N LYS A 786 -21.87 6.78 26.14
CA LYS A 786 -22.00 5.94 24.94
C LYS A 786 -20.70 5.76 24.16
N VAL A 787 -19.64 6.45 24.53
CA VAL A 787 -18.36 6.44 23.79
C VAL A 787 -17.78 5.03 23.68
N GLY A 788 -18.00 4.14 24.67
CA GLY A 788 -17.57 2.73 24.62
C GLY A 788 -18.22 1.87 23.55
N ASN A 789 -19.28 2.36 22.95
CA ASN A 789 -19.92 1.71 21.80
C ASN A 789 -19.37 2.21 20.47
N ASP A 790 -18.56 3.27 20.49
CA ASP A 790 -17.94 3.84 19.29
C ASP A 790 -16.58 3.20 19.05
N LYS A 791 -16.51 2.28 18.10
CA LYS A 791 -15.34 1.47 17.78
C LYS A 791 -14.14 2.27 17.28
N TYR A 792 -14.35 3.54 16.94
CA TYR A 792 -13.34 4.35 16.24
C TYR A 792 -12.70 5.40 17.14
N VAL A 793 -13.19 5.55 18.37
CA VAL A 793 -12.64 6.52 19.30
C VAL A 793 -11.36 6.00 19.92
N VAL A 794 -10.29 6.74 19.73
CA VAL A 794 -9.04 6.54 20.44
C VAL A 794 -9.06 7.42 21.67
N SER A 795 -8.98 6.82 22.84
CA SER A 795 -8.96 7.51 24.12
C SER A 795 -7.58 7.37 24.76
N PRO A 796 -6.64 8.25 24.42
CA PRO A 796 -5.34 8.26 25.08
C PRO A 796 -5.49 8.70 26.53
N LYS A 797 -4.63 8.19 27.37
CA LYS A 797 -4.52 8.57 28.80
C LYS A 797 -3.87 9.95 28.89
N MET A 798 -4.66 11.02 28.76
CA MET A 798 -4.15 12.37 28.61
C MET A 798 -3.88 13.10 29.92
N GLY A 799 -4.33 12.54 31.05
CA GLY A 799 -4.15 13.21 32.32
C GLY A 799 -4.91 14.53 32.46
N TYR A 800 -4.41 15.41 33.27
CA TYR A 800 -4.95 16.75 33.50
C TYR A 800 -3.85 17.72 33.89
N MET A 801 -4.08 19.02 33.73
CA MET A 801 -3.21 20.07 34.24
C MET A 801 -3.81 20.67 35.50
N ASP A 802 -3.01 20.70 36.55
CA ASP A 802 -3.37 21.35 37.82
C ASP A 802 -2.72 22.74 37.87
N PRO A 803 -3.49 23.81 38.10
CA PRO A 803 -2.95 25.16 38.17
C PRO A 803 -1.91 25.39 39.27
N GLU A 804 -1.88 24.54 40.30
CA GLU A 804 -0.87 24.60 41.36
C GLU A 804 0.49 24.01 40.97
N TYR A 805 0.52 23.18 39.93
CA TYR A 805 1.70 22.40 39.53
C TYR A 805 2.03 22.52 38.04
N VAL A 806 1.88 23.73 37.50
CA VAL A 806 2.10 23.99 36.06
C VAL A 806 3.49 23.60 35.59
N SER A 807 4.49 23.67 36.48
CA SER A 807 5.87 23.27 36.18
C SER A 807 6.06 21.78 35.93
N ASP A 808 5.13 20.97 36.36
CA ASP A 808 5.25 19.50 36.33
C ASP A 808 4.65 18.88 35.05
N GLY A 809 4.12 19.71 34.15
CA GLY A 809 3.42 19.24 32.97
C GLY A 809 2.07 18.58 33.27
N ALA A 810 1.52 17.86 32.33
CA ALA A 810 0.29 17.11 32.58
C ALA A 810 0.58 15.91 33.45
N LYS A 811 -0.19 15.78 34.55
CA LYS A 811 -0.20 14.53 35.29
C LYS A 811 -0.90 13.45 34.45
N THR A 812 -0.20 12.35 34.22
CA THR A 812 -0.72 11.21 33.46
C THR A 812 -1.19 10.11 34.41
N PRO A 813 -2.43 10.17 34.90
CA PRO A 813 -3.01 9.02 35.59
C PRO A 813 -3.31 7.90 34.57
N ASP A 814 -3.57 6.73 35.11
CA ASP A 814 -4.02 5.58 34.30
C ASP A 814 -5.38 5.78 33.61
N ILE A 815 -5.94 6.98 33.66
CA ILE A 815 -7.27 7.35 33.19
C ILE A 815 -7.17 8.60 32.33
N GLY A 816 -7.83 8.59 31.15
CA GLY A 816 -8.07 9.80 30.37
C GLY A 816 -9.29 10.54 30.91
N TYR A 817 -9.15 11.83 31.23
CA TYR A 817 -10.24 12.68 31.70
C TYR A 817 -10.68 13.65 30.63
N TYR A 818 -11.99 13.71 30.42
CA TYR A 818 -12.62 14.54 29.40
C TYR A 818 -13.73 15.39 29.99
N TRP A 819 -13.75 16.66 29.58
CA TRP A 819 -14.82 17.56 29.97
C TRP A 819 -16.18 17.17 29.37
N THR A 820 -17.23 17.44 30.13
CA THR A 820 -18.60 17.52 29.62
C THR A 820 -19.10 18.97 29.63
N SER A 821 -20.11 19.26 28.85
CA SER A 821 -20.75 20.58 28.85
C SER A 821 -21.75 20.75 30.01
N GLU A 822 -21.84 19.80 30.94
CA GLU A 822 -22.82 19.81 32.02
C GLU A 822 -22.20 20.19 33.36
N LYS A 823 -23.00 20.89 34.20
CA LYS A 823 -22.70 21.11 35.60
C LYS A 823 -23.23 19.97 36.44
N SER A 824 -22.61 19.67 37.55
CA SER A 824 -23.10 18.75 38.56
C SER A 824 -23.18 19.40 39.92
N PHE A 825 -24.20 19.10 40.71
CA PHE A 825 -24.27 19.50 42.11
C PHE A 825 -23.99 18.32 43.02
N ILE A 826 -23.26 18.57 44.09
CA ILE A 826 -22.81 17.49 44.99
C ILE A 826 -23.58 17.50 46.29
N ASN A 827 -24.12 18.59 46.75
CA ASN A 827 -24.81 18.56 48.00
C ASN A 827 -26.28 19.00 47.93
N ASN A 828 -27.06 18.39 48.82
CA ASN A 828 -28.48 18.69 49.03
C ASN A 828 -28.77 20.15 49.43
N ASN A 829 -27.73 20.94 49.71
CA ASN A 829 -27.88 22.34 50.15
C ASN A 829 -27.60 23.35 49.01
N GLY A 830 -27.30 22.91 47.81
CA GLY A 830 -27.13 23.79 46.65
C GLY A 830 -25.91 24.70 46.66
N THR A 831 -24.93 24.44 47.54
CA THR A 831 -23.80 25.34 47.75
C THR A 831 -22.54 24.95 46.96
N ASP A 832 -22.38 23.70 46.56
CA ASP A 832 -21.18 23.26 45.85
C ASP A 832 -21.49 22.86 44.40
N ALA A 833 -20.95 23.59 43.47
CA ALA A 833 -21.02 23.24 42.04
C ALA A 833 -19.86 22.34 41.67
N ALA A 834 -20.19 21.17 41.21
CA ALA A 834 -19.24 20.27 40.58
C ALA A 834 -19.36 20.34 39.08
N PHE A 835 -18.25 20.14 38.44
CA PHE A 835 -18.17 20.05 36.97
C PHE A 835 -17.95 18.59 36.59
N SER A 836 -18.72 18.16 35.61
CA SER A 836 -18.66 16.76 35.20
C SER A 836 -17.46 16.51 34.29
N ILE A 837 -16.63 15.59 34.72
CA ILE A 837 -15.61 14.98 33.87
C ILE A 837 -15.97 13.52 33.68
N PHE A 838 -15.49 12.96 32.58
CA PHE A 838 -15.67 11.57 32.24
C PHE A 838 -14.29 10.88 32.17
N GLY A 839 -14.10 9.83 32.94
CA GLY A 839 -12.85 9.06 32.98
C GLY A 839 -12.90 7.84 32.07
N ILE A 840 -11.91 7.68 31.25
CA ILE A 840 -11.74 6.52 30.36
C ILE A 840 -10.50 5.76 30.81
N THR A 841 -10.67 4.51 31.24
CA THR A 841 -9.60 3.74 31.90
C THR A 841 -8.74 2.90 30.96
N ASP A 842 -9.24 2.51 29.80
CA ASP A 842 -8.45 1.70 28.83
C ASP A 842 -9.06 1.75 27.43
N ALA A 843 -8.23 1.82 26.41
CA ALA A 843 -8.64 1.78 25.01
C ALA A 843 -9.17 0.39 24.58
N ASN A 844 -8.79 -0.67 25.27
CA ASN A 844 -9.19 -2.06 25.00
C ASN A 844 -10.21 -2.61 25.99
N SER A 845 -10.34 -2.04 27.16
CA SER A 845 -11.40 -2.35 28.08
C SER A 845 -12.56 -1.40 27.81
N LYS A 846 -13.67 -1.98 27.49
CA LYS A 846 -14.97 -1.29 27.43
C LYS A 846 -15.03 -0.28 28.55
N ILE A 847 -15.10 0.97 28.18
CA ILE A 847 -15.12 2.15 29.02
C ILE A 847 -15.85 1.85 30.33
N GLY A 848 -15.08 1.73 31.38
CA GLY A 848 -15.63 1.74 32.73
C GLY A 848 -16.04 3.18 33.01
N VAL A 849 -17.34 3.45 32.98
CA VAL A 849 -17.90 4.66 33.57
C VAL A 849 -17.61 4.62 35.06
N ASN A 850 -16.42 4.97 35.45
CA ASN A 850 -16.10 5.16 36.85
C ASN A 850 -16.56 6.55 37.26
N GLY A 851 -17.79 6.57 37.77
CA GLY A 851 -18.28 7.58 38.69
C GLY A 851 -18.14 9.03 38.21
N ILE A 852 -19.18 9.54 37.61
CA ILE A 852 -19.49 10.93 37.29
C ILE A 852 -19.42 11.86 38.52
N ASN A 853 -18.85 11.46 39.63
CA ASN A 853 -18.95 12.16 40.91
C ASN A 853 -17.61 12.74 41.41
N ASN A 854 -16.66 13.00 40.49
CA ASN A 854 -15.49 13.74 40.93
C ASN A 854 -15.79 15.24 40.85
N ILE A 855 -15.88 15.88 42.03
CA ILE A 855 -15.81 17.32 42.17
C ILE A 855 -14.46 17.74 41.64
N VAL A 856 -14.46 18.38 40.49
CA VAL A 856 -13.23 18.93 39.92
C VAL A 856 -13.31 20.44 39.89
N ASN A 857 -12.17 21.03 40.16
CA ASN A 857 -12.03 22.47 40.09
C ASN A 857 -12.07 22.91 38.61
N PRO A 858 -12.93 23.88 38.26
CA PRO A 858 -13.02 24.37 36.87
C PRO A 858 -11.72 25.06 36.40
N SER A 859 -10.84 25.42 37.33
CA SER A 859 -9.52 25.91 36.96
C SER A 859 -8.57 24.83 36.45
N MET A 860 -8.85 23.57 36.67
CA MET A 860 -8.13 22.46 36.07
C MET A 860 -8.39 22.42 34.57
N ALA A 861 -7.44 21.89 33.83
CA ALA A 861 -7.60 21.72 32.41
C ALA A 861 -7.61 20.23 32.03
N TYR A 862 -8.65 19.83 31.31
CA TYR A 862 -8.85 18.48 30.77
C TYR A 862 -9.07 18.53 29.26
N CYS A 863 -8.95 17.39 28.62
CA CYS A 863 -9.21 17.28 27.20
C CYS A 863 -10.69 17.41 26.84
N VAL A 864 -10.96 17.70 25.60
CA VAL A 864 -12.29 17.71 25.01
C VAL A 864 -12.36 16.66 23.90
N LEU A 865 -13.33 15.78 23.97
CA LEU A 865 -13.64 14.79 22.93
C LEU A 865 -15.01 15.15 22.33
N PRO A 866 -15.05 15.92 21.24
CA PRO A 866 -16.31 16.39 20.67
C PRO A 866 -17.14 15.30 20.04
N ILE A 867 -18.45 15.52 20.04
CA ILE A 867 -19.43 14.69 19.34
C ILE A 867 -19.97 15.45 18.12
N LYS A 868 -20.19 14.73 17.01
CA LYS A 868 -20.75 15.31 15.78
C LYS A 868 -22.22 15.57 15.91
N GLU A 869 -22.64 16.79 15.53
CA GLU A 869 -24.02 17.24 15.48
C GLU A 869 -24.89 16.47 14.47
#